data_4683f9494b1e331e2de959a813a70199
#
_entry.id   4683f9494b1e331e2de959a813a70199
#
_cell.length_a   1.000
_cell.length_b   1.000
_cell.length_c   1.000
_cell.angle_alpha   90.00
_cell.angle_beta   90.00
_cell.angle_gamma   90.00
#
_symmetry.space_group_name_H-M   'P 1'
#
loop_
_entity.id
_entity.type
_entity.pdbx_description
1 polymer ?
#
loop_
_entity_poly.entity_id
_entity_poly.type
_entity_poly.pdbx_seq_one_letter_code
_entity_poly.pdbx_strand_id
1 'polypeptide(L)'
;MKNSKIILLIIGILLGISFLAGISYAYYIKSHSQEESNVVKTKCLNFSITNEKNDINLDEQYPIQDTEGRKLTPYQFTIANTCEQFISYNVNLESLEATTMDSSAVKVMINNEAPVNLSTLESTSVSIDTSKDSKILATGSLGSNDSVDYTLRLWMDYGTTADTSSMNKVFESKIVVTATVGTYKPSDYVTTLHDAILVNEYGVKNVDNAISKIEAKGTPDLSQSAPIIMWKEIRTSAINLDVVKPSTKSINIDNQTSELTNDDTKMKLFSSYTFNSETGTYGVGDQLIVDPTTLDYENNVYYYSGEMVSYNASTGKLRTYYSYGDRIIYKVVSCTKSVTTSIWNQVSYESYTYNLNVIPLSEEESESDSSDKGLYKSEDDYGDTYYYRGNVKNNNVYFAGYYWQIVRINGNGSIRLLYNGTKSNGAEAYQSINSQKYKFNTSASSLSYSDYMYGNSNASNYDDLHSNINSSQVKNIVDDWYKSNISNDYSNYVDSSVGFCGDRSVYEGDGESTNVQTTYGAFGRFRNNSPVFKCPNISADLYSIKNATMGSKSLDYPVGLISYDELVFAGLDRRHTNKLSWAYSSVGYWTMSPAFYYKDGLASHVWVTLPLGRLDDWGIVTDSYSVRPVINLKADVEISGGIGTINDPYVIKTN
;
A
#
# COMPACT_ATOMS: atom_id res chain seq x y z
N MET A 1 -15.13 -42.36 -36.39
CA MET A 1 -13.91 -42.76 -35.66
C MET A 1 -12.83 -41.66 -35.53
N LYS A 2 -12.82 -40.60 -36.35
CA LYS A 2 -11.79 -39.52 -36.25
C LYS A 2 -12.03 -38.54 -35.07
N ASN A 3 -13.29 -38.24 -34.75
CA ASN A 3 -13.64 -37.27 -33.71
C ASN A 3 -13.48 -37.81 -32.27
N SER A 4 -13.59 -39.13 -32.09
CA SER A 4 -13.42 -39.76 -30.78
C SER A 4 -11.96 -39.74 -30.29
N LYS A 5 -10.98 -39.80 -31.19
CA LYS A 5 -9.55 -39.70 -30.85
C LYS A 5 -9.14 -38.28 -30.49
N ILE A 6 -9.77 -37.27 -31.08
CA ILE A 6 -9.51 -35.85 -30.78
C ILE A 6 -10.10 -35.49 -29.39
N ILE A 7 -11.29 -36.00 -29.08
CA ILE A 7 -11.92 -35.79 -27.75
C ILE A 7 -11.08 -36.46 -26.66
N LEU A 8 -10.59 -37.66 -26.86
CA LEU A 8 -9.69 -38.36 -25.92
C LEU A 8 -8.36 -37.64 -25.74
N LEU A 9 -7.81 -37.03 -26.82
CA LEU A 9 -6.59 -36.21 -26.71
C LEU A 9 -6.82 -34.94 -25.92
N ILE A 10 -7.94 -34.25 -26.13
CA ILE A 10 -8.31 -33.04 -25.39
C ILE A 10 -8.55 -33.34 -23.92
N ILE A 11 -9.24 -34.45 -23.60
CA ILE A 11 -9.44 -34.89 -22.22
C ILE A 11 -8.11 -35.27 -21.56
N GLY A 12 -7.20 -35.92 -22.29
CA GLY A 12 -5.85 -36.24 -21.81
C GLY A 12 -5.01 -35.00 -21.51
N ILE A 13 -5.10 -33.97 -22.37
CA ILE A 13 -4.42 -32.68 -22.17
C ILE A 13 -5.04 -31.92 -20.97
N LEU A 14 -6.37 -31.89 -20.85
CA LEU A 14 -7.06 -31.26 -19.70
C LEU A 14 -6.74 -31.96 -18.38
N LEU A 15 -6.68 -33.28 -18.37
CA LEU A 15 -6.25 -34.06 -17.20
C LEU A 15 -4.78 -33.83 -16.88
N GLY A 16 -3.91 -33.71 -17.89
CA GLY A 16 -2.50 -33.37 -17.72
C GLY A 16 -2.30 -31.96 -17.15
N ILE A 17 -3.07 -30.98 -17.62
CA ILE A 17 -3.06 -29.60 -17.10
C ILE A 17 -3.63 -29.55 -15.68
N SER A 18 -4.70 -30.30 -15.39
CA SER A 18 -5.25 -30.40 -14.03
C SER A 18 -4.29 -31.10 -13.07
N PHE A 19 -3.52 -32.08 -13.54
CA PHE A 19 -2.49 -32.76 -12.75
C PHE A 19 -1.28 -31.82 -12.50
N LEU A 20 -0.86 -31.05 -13.50
CA LEU A 20 0.19 -30.03 -13.36
C LEU A 20 -0.27 -28.86 -12.49
N ALA A 21 -1.53 -28.44 -12.59
CA ALA A 21 -2.12 -27.43 -11.69
C ALA A 21 -2.30 -27.97 -10.25
N GLY A 22 -2.61 -29.27 -10.09
CA GLY A 22 -2.68 -29.95 -8.79
C GLY A 22 -1.30 -30.06 -8.11
N ILE A 23 -0.24 -30.24 -8.89
CA ILE A 23 1.16 -30.24 -8.38
C ILE A 23 1.60 -28.82 -7.97
N SER A 24 1.03 -27.77 -8.59
CA SER A 24 1.30 -26.38 -8.21
C SER A 24 0.70 -26.00 -6.84
N TYR A 25 -0.21 -26.81 -6.29
CA TYR A 25 -0.75 -26.71 -4.93
C TYR A 25 -0.07 -27.67 -3.94
N ALA A 26 0.95 -28.40 -4.38
CA ALA A 26 1.74 -29.22 -3.49
C ALA A 26 2.52 -28.34 -2.52
N TYR A 27 2.24 -28.50 -1.24
CA TYR A 27 2.95 -27.91 -0.12
C TYR A 27 4.48 -27.95 -0.36
N TYR A 28 5.10 -26.81 -0.55
CA TYR A 28 6.56 -26.71 -0.60
C TYR A 28 7.08 -26.93 0.83
N ILE A 29 7.45 -28.16 1.14
CA ILE A 29 8.21 -28.49 2.33
C ILE A 29 9.69 -28.31 1.97
N LYS A 30 10.37 -27.42 2.66
CA LYS A 30 11.82 -27.29 2.59
C LYS A 30 12.40 -27.88 3.84
N SER A 31 13.33 -28.82 3.70
CA SER A 31 14.11 -29.36 4.79
C SER A 31 15.53 -28.77 4.72
N HIS A 32 16.10 -28.48 5.87
CA HIS A 32 17.47 -28.04 6.02
C HIS A 32 18.17 -28.92 7.05
N SER A 33 19.31 -29.49 6.70
CA SER A 33 20.13 -30.31 7.60
C SER A 33 21.35 -29.54 8.07
N GLN A 34 21.88 -29.96 9.20
CA GLN A 34 22.97 -29.37 9.93
C GLN A 34 24.32 -29.18 9.17
N GLU A 35 24.50 -29.79 8.00
CA GLU A 35 25.82 -29.86 7.35
C GLU A 35 26.08 -28.84 6.24
N GLU A 36 25.07 -28.14 5.69
CA GLU A 36 25.29 -27.09 4.67
C GLU A 36 24.14 -26.10 4.62
N SER A 37 24.44 -24.81 4.49
CA SER A 37 23.41 -23.79 4.21
C SER A 37 23.05 -23.81 2.74
N ASN A 38 22.06 -24.62 2.35
CA ASN A 38 21.49 -24.57 1.02
C ASN A 38 20.41 -23.49 0.95
N VAL A 39 20.72 -22.38 0.30
CA VAL A 39 19.76 -21.32 0.02
C VAL A 39 19.01 -21.67 -1.27
N VAL A 40 17.82 -22.23 -1.16
CA VAL A 40 16.90 -22.35 -2.30
C VAL A 40 15.97 -21.14 -2.28
N LYS A 41 16.20 -20.19 -3.16
CA LYS A 41 15.32 -19.04 -3.35
C LYS A 41 14.08 -19.47 -4.16
N THR A 42 13.03 -19.89 -3.47
CA THR A 42 11.67 -19.81 -4.03
C THR A 42 11.04 -18.51 -3.54
N LYS A 43 10.24 -17.84 -4.36
CA LYS A 43 9.68 -16.51 -4.05
C LYS A 43 8.86 -16.44 -2.74
N CYS A 44 8.58 -17.56 -2.06
CA CYS A 44 7.68 -17.63 -0.92
C CYS A 44 8.16 -18.43 0.29
N LEU A 45 9.29 -19.13 0.24
CA LEU A 45 9.78 -19.92 1.37
C LEU A 45 11.31 -19.82 1.44
N ASN A 46 11.81 -18.91 2.25
CA ASN A 46 13.23 -18.74 2.48
C ASN A 46 13.49 -18.63 3.97
N PHE A 47 14.08 -19.67 4.55
CA PHE A 47 14.50 -19.70 5.93
C PHE A 47 15.92 -20.30 6.03
N SER A 48 16.61 -20.00 7.10
CA SER A 48 17.96 -20.51 7.36
C SER A 48 18.10 -20.99 8.80
N ILE A 49 18.98 -21.95 9.02
CA ILE A 49 19.53 -22.27 10.32
C ILE A 49 20.90 -21.62 10.40
N THR A 50 21.16 -20.87 11.45
CA THR A 50 22.40 -20.11 11.64
C THR A 50 22.86 -20.19 13.10
N ASN A 51 24.04 -19.65 13.37
CA ASN A 51 24.58 -19.56 14.72
C ASN A 51 24.73 -20.92 15.44
N GLU A 52 24.89 -21.98 14.68
CA GLU A 52 25.15 -23.31 15.26
C GLU A 52 26.41 -23.29 16.14
N LYS A 53 26.29 -23.72 17.38
CA LYS A 53 27.35 -23.76 18.35
C LYS A 53 27.27 -25.05 19.13
N ASN A 54 28.44 -25.62 19.38
CA ASN A 54 28.66 -26.87 20.08
C ASN A 54 28.08 -28.09 19.34
N ASP A 55 28.75 -29.18 19.41
CA ASP A 55 28.29 -30.46 18.90
C ASP A 55 27.69 -31.30 20.04
N ILE A 56 26.69 -32.11 19.72
CA ILE A 56 26.13 -33.10 20.63
C ILE A 56 26.65 -34.45 20.19
N ASN A 57 27.52 -35.05 21.03
CA ASN A 57 28.02 -36.39 20.83
C ASN A 57 27.57 -37.27 22.00
N LEU A 58 26.89 -38.37 21.74
CA LEU A 58 26.47 -39.39 22.70
C LEU A 58 27.29 -40.68 22.54
N ASP A 59 28.48 -40.59 22.02
CA ASP A 59 29.42 -41.73 21.99
C ASP A 59 30.08 -41.94 23.36
N GLU A 60 30.17 -43.19 23.80
CA GLU A 60 30.75 -43.60 25.09
C GLU A 60 30.15 -42.94 26.35
N GLN A 61 28.88 -42.49 26.28
CA GLN A 61 28.19 -41.84 27.40
C GLN A 61 27.56 -42.88 28.35
N TYR A 62 27.55 -42.53 29.66
CA TYR A 62 26.85 -43.29 30.69
C TYR A 62 25.47 -42.68 30.93
N PRO A 63 24.48 -43.48 31.40
CA PRO A 63 23.20 -42.96 31.83
C PRO A 63 23.34 -41.96 32.98
N ILE A 64 22.74 -40.77 32.83
CA ILE A 64 22.79 -39.71 33.85
C ILE A 64 21.38 -39.28 34.25
N GLN A 65 21.26 -38.72 35.48
CA GLN A 65 20.01 -38.17 35.94
C GLN A 65 19.66 -36.85 35.23
N ASP A 66 18.38 -36.49 35.17
CA ASP A 66 17.92 -35.25 34.61
C ASP A 66 18.57 -34.01 35.23
N THR A 67 18.93 -34.06 36.52
CA THR A 67 19.66 -32.98 37.20
C THR A 67 21.03 -32.72 36.62
N GLU A 68 21.70 -33.73 36.11
CA GLU A 68 22.98 -33.62 35.43
C GLU A 68 22.81 -33.30 33.94
N GLY A 69 21.81 -33.94 33.29
CA GLY A 69 21.49 -33.66 31.89
C GLY A 69 21.16 -32.20 31.62
N ARG A 70 20.49 -31.54 32.55
CA ARG A 70 20.20 -30.09 32.48
C ARG A 70 21.45 -29.20 32.52
N LYS A 71 22.57 -29.69 33.02
CA LYS A 71 23.82 -28.93 33.12
C LYS A 71 24.74 -29.11 31.90
N LEU A 72 24.40 -30.02 31.00
CA LEU A 72 25.18 -30.23 29.77
C LEU A 72 25.24 -28.95 28.94
N THR A 73 26.35 -28.75 28.26
CA THR A 73 26.45 -27.65 27.28
C THR A 73 25.44 -27.87 26.15
N PRO A 74 24.55 -26.92 25.88
CA PRO A 74 23.54 -27.10 24.86
C PRO A 74 24.13 -26.94 23.45
N TYR A 75 23.62 -27.69 22.50
CA TYR A 75 23.66 -27.30 21.10
C TYR A 75 22.74 -26.09 20.87
N GLN A 76 23.21 -25.07 20.17
CA GLN A 76 22.48 -23.81 19.96
C GLN A 76 22.36 -23.56 18.47
N PHE A 77 21.18 -23.09 18.05
CA PHE A 77 20.94 -22.66 16.68
C PHE A 77 19.82 -21.63 16.60
N THR A 78 19.82 -20.86 15.53
CA THR A 78 18.78 -19.84 15.23
C THR A 78 18.05 -20.23 13.96
N ILE A 79 16.72 -20.19 14.00
CA ILE A 79 15.88 -20.30 12.79
C ILE A 79 15.45 -18.88 12.41
N ALA A 80 15.75 -18.46 11.18
CA ALA A 80 15.38 -17.15 10.67
C ALA A 80 14.51 -17.28 9.41
N ASN A 81 13.40 -16.58 9.38
CA ASN A 81 12.54 -16.42 8.20
C ASN A 81 12.97 -15.17 7.44
N THR A 82 13.57 -15.32 6.27
CA THR A 82 13.97 -14.21 5.40
C THR A 82 12.96 -13.97 4.25
N CYS A 83 11.77 -14.58 4.36
CA CYS A 83 10.66 -14.41 3.41
C CYS A 83 9.70 -13.32 3.91
N GLU A 84 9.00 -12.65 3.00
CA GLU A 84 7.93 -11.72 3.34
C GLU A 84 6.67 -12.42 3.89
N GLN A 85 6.57 -13.74 3.73
CA GLN A 85 5.41 -14.50 4.18
C GLN A 85 5.65 -15.16 5.53
N PHE A 86 4.56 -15.32 6.26
CA PHE A 86 4.51 -16.08 7.49
C PHE A 86 4.81 -17.56 7.21
N ILE A 87 5.67 -18.18 8.04
CA ILE A 87 5.98 -19.60 7.96
C ILE A 87 5.56 -20.30 9.24
N SER A 88 5.03 -21.51 9.10
CA SER A 88 4.94 -22.50 10.18
C SER A 88 6.04 -23.53 9.99
N TYR A 89 6.70 -23.90 11.07
CA TYR A 89 7.83 -24.83 11.00
C TYR A 89 7.81 -25.85 12.12
N ASN A 90 8.45 -26.99 11.85
CA ASN A 90 8.76 -28.01 12.84
C ASN A 90 10.28 -28.15 12.97
N VAL A 91 10.75 -28.23 14.19
CA VAL A 91 12.12 -28.64 14.52
C VAL A 91 12.08 -30.13 14.79
N ASN A 92 12.73 -30.92 13.95
CA ASN A 92 12.76 -32.37 14.04
C ASN A 92 14.15 -32.86 14.44
N LEU A 93 14.20 -33.94 15.22
CA LEU A 93 15.39 -34.71 15.42
C LEU A 93 15.27 -35.99 14.60
N GLU A 94 16.10 -36.12 13.59
CA GLU A 94 16.16 -37.31 12.74
C GLU A 94 17.29 -38.24 13.18
N SER A 95 16.93 -39.46 13.59
CA SER A 95 17.88 -40.52 13.90
C SER A 95 18.42 -41.13 12.61
N LEU A 96 19.75 -41.20 12.46
CA LEU A 96 20.39 -41.75 11.26
C LEU A 96 20.35 -43.28 11.25
N GLU A 97 20.54 -43.89 10.07
CA GLU A 97 20.58 -45.36 9.90
C GLU A 97 21.66 -46.01 10.76
N ALA A 98 22.79 -45.34 11.00
CA ALA A 98 23.89 -45.82 11.85
C ALA A 98 23.51 -45.88 13.35
N THR A 99 22.43 -45.23 13.78
CA THR A 99 21.92 -45.30 15.16
C THR A 99 21.53 -46.73 15.54
N THR A 100 22.14 -47.27 16.56
CA THR A 100 21.82 -48.59 17.12
C THR A 100 21.20 -48.52 18.52
N MET A 101 21.20 -47.33 19.16
CA MET A 101 20.52 -47.06 20.43
C MET A 101 19.04 -46.85 20.21
N ASP A 102 18.21 -47.41 21.11
CA ASP A 102 16.75 -47.20 21.06
C ASP A 102 16.40 -45.78 21.52
N SER A 103 15.41 -45.17 20.89
CA SER A 103 14.94 -43.83 21.25
C SER A 103 14.34 -43.74 22.66
N SER A 104 13.94 -44.87 23.25
CA SER A 104 13.49 -44.95 24.66
C SER A 104 14.63 -44.77 25.65
N ALA A 105 15.86 -44.98 25.24
CA ALA A 105 17.05 -44.74 26.05
C ALA A 105 17.57 -43.29 26.00
N VAL A 106 17.00 -42.43 25.18
CA VAL A 106 17.45 -41.05 24.95
C VAL A 106 16.49 -40.07 25.58
N LYS A 107 17.01 -39.18 26.43
CA LYS A 107 16.34 -37.99 26.94
C LYS A 107 16.69 -36.78 26.09
N VAL A 108 15.70 -35.93 25.88
CA VAL A 108 15.85 -34.68 25.15
C VAL A 108 15.25 -33.51 25.94
N MET A 109 15.94 -32.40 25.91
CA MET A 109 15.47 -31.14 26.48
C MET A 109 15.69 -30.03 25.47
N ILE A 110 14.58 -29.42 25.01
CA ILE A 110 14.63 -28.25 24.15
C ILE A 110 14.39 -26.99 24.98
N ASN A 111 15.20 -25.98 24.76
CA ASN A 111 15.20 -24.75 25.55
C ASN A 111 15.31 -25.08 27.08
N ASN A 112 14.43 -24.47 27.88
CA ASN A 112 14.38 -24.72 29.32
C ASN A 112 13.13 -25.56 29.71
N GLU A 113 12.57 -26.30 28.79
CA GLU A 113 11.43 -27.15 29.05
C GLU A 113 11.79 -28.39 29.90
N ALA A 114 10.78 -29.11 30.35
CA ALA A 114 11.01 -30.33 31.07
C ALA A 114 11.64 -31.39 30.13
N PRO A 115 12.68 -32.14 30.59
CA PRO A 115 13.20 -33.23 29.80
C PRO A 115 12.15 -34.31 29.54
N VAL A 116 12.12 -34.80 28.32
CA VAL A 116 11.21 -35.87 27.91
C VAL A 116 11.98 -37.00 27.24
N ASN A 117 11.41 -38.17 27.25
CA ASN A 117 12.01 -39.32 26.55
C ASN A 117 11.73 -39.17 25.04
N LEU A 118 12.77 -39.32 24.22
CA LEU A 118 12.68 -39.11 22.77
C LEU A 118 11.59 -40.01 22.12
N SER A 119 11.41 -41.23 22.63
CA SER A 119 10.39 -42.16 22.13
C SER A 119 8.95 -41.67 22.36
N THR A 120 8.71 -40.75 23.31
CA THR A 120 7.41 -40.22 23.64
C THR A 120 6.98 -39.07 22.75
N LEU A 121 7.91 -38.51 21.95
CA LEU A 121 7.62 -37.43 21.04
C LEU A 121 6.89 -37.92 19.79
N GLU A 122 6.12 -37.01 19.19
CA GLU A 122 5.38 -37.27 17.95
C GLU A 122 6.34 -37.60 16.80
N SER A 123 6.01 -38.65 16.05
CA SER A 123 6.77 -39.04 14.86
C SER A 123 6.29 -38.28 13.64
N THR A 124 7.22 -37.96 12.75
CA THR A 124 6.93 -37.38 11.44
C THR A 124 7.72 -38.11 10.34
N SER A 125 7.47 -37.76 9.09
CA SER A 125 8.22 -38.31 7.96
C SER A 125 9.68 -37.85 7.99
N VAL A 126 10.60 -38.75 7.68
CA VAL A 126 12.01 -38.40 7.51
C VAL A 126 12.19 -37.52 6.29
N SER A 127 13.13 -36.57 6.39
CA SER A 127 13.45 -35.61 5.32
C SER A 127 14.82 -35.86 4.70
N ILE A 128 15.65 -36.66 5.35
CA ILE A 128 17.00 -37.03 4.90
C ILE A 128 17.00 -38.53 4.56
N ASP A 129 17.50 -38.90 3.37
CA ASP A 129 17.52 -40.28 2.89
C ASP A 129 18.28 -41.26 3.82
N THR A 130 19.25 -40.75 4.63
CA THR A 130 20.02 -41.53 5.59
C THR A 130 19.37 -41.63 6.98
N SER A 131 18.16 -41.09 7.14
CA SER A 131 17.42 -41.11 8.40
C SER A 131 16.41 -42.25 8.44
N LYS A 132 16.31 -42.91 9.59
CA LYS A 132 15.35 -44.02 9.82
C LYS A 132 14.10 -43.63 10.62
N ASP A 133 14.20 -42.56 11.43
CA ASP A 133 13.11 -42.08 12.27
C ASP A 133 13.23 -40.58 12.46
N SER A 134 12.11 -39.88 12.62
CA SER A 134 12.04 -38.43 12.82
C SER A 134 11.05 -38.10 13.92
N LYS A 135 11.47 -37.30 14.90
CA LYS A 135 10.70 -36.87 16.07
C LYS A 135 10.58 -35.35 16.10
N ILE A 136 9.38 -34.85 16.33
CA ILE A 136 9.14 -33.40 16.45
C ILE A 136 9.58 -32.94 17.84
N LEU A 137 10.62 -32.11 17.89
CA LEU A 137 11.12 -31.47 19.11
C LEU A 137 10.33 -30.24 19.49
N ALA A 138 10.02 -29.42 18.51
CA ALA A 138 9.26 -28.19 18.69
C ALA A 138 8.52 -27.81 17.40
N THR A 139 7.45 -27.07 17.56
CA THR A 139 6.71 -26.45 16.48
C THR A 139 6.66 -24.94 16.71
N GLY A 140 6.64 -24.18 15.66
CA GLY A 140 6.58 -22.73 15.76
C GLY A 140 6.14 -22.06 14.48
N SER A 141 6.14 -20.74 14.54
CA SER A 141 5.84 -19.89 13.40
C SER A 141 6.66 -18.60 13.50
N LEU A 142 7.04 -18.08 12.34
CA LEU A 142 7.82 -16.85 12.21
C LEU A 142 7.16 -15.92 11.19
N GLY A 143 7.04 -14.65 11.56
CA GLY A 143 6.66 -13.59 10.65
C GLY A 143 7.77 -13.24 9.65
N SER A 144 7.52 -12.28 8.79
CA SER A 144 8.53 -11.74 7.85
C SER A 144 9.75 -11.21 8.61
N ASN A 145 10.94 -11.63 8.19
CA ASN A 145 12.22 -11.21 8.77
C ASN A 145 12.35 -11.46 10.29
N ASP A 146 11.63 -12.46 10.81
CA ASP A 146 11.68 -12.85 12.20
C ASP A 146 12.62 -14.03 12.43
N SER A 147 13.10 -14.19 13.68
CA SER A 147 14.00 -15.29 14.07
C SER A 147 13.73 -15.78 15.48
N VAL A 148 14.11 -17.02 15.75
CA VAL A 148 13.99 -17.64 17.07
C VAL A 148 15.22 -18.49 17.36
N ASP A 149 15.71 -18.40 18.60
CA ASP A 149 16.85 -19.18 19.08
C ASP A 149 16.38 -20.43 19.80
N TYR A 150 17.12 -21.51 19.58
CA TYR A 150 16.91 -22.80 20.22
C TYR A 150 18.16 -23.29 20.93
N THR A 151 17.94 -23.98 22.04
CA THR A 151 18.95 -24.75 22.73
C THR A 151 18.48 -26.18 22.87
N LEU A 152 19.34 -27.16 22.57
CA LEU A 152 19.04 -28.58 22.65
C LEU A 152 20.08 -29.29 23.50
N ARG A 153 19.60 -30.16 24.39
CA ARG A 153 20.43 -31.10 25.14
C ARG A 153 19.91 -32.50 24.96
N LEU A 154 20.84 -33.45 24.79
CA LEU A 154 20.55 -34.87 24.69
C LEU A 154 21.44 -35.62 25.70
N TRP A 155 20.88 -36.66 26.31
CA TRP A 155 21.64 -37.56 27.18
C TRP A 155 20.99 -38.94 27.26
N MET A 156 21.77 -39.93 27.70
CA MET A 156 21.24 -41.27 27.97
C MET A 156 20.46 -41.25 29.29
N ASP A 157 19.21 -41.73 29.27
CA ASP A 157 18.29 -41.73 30.42
C ASP A 157 18.81 -42.67 31.54
N TYR A 158 18.90 -42.15 32.76
CA TYR A 158 19.29 -42.96 33.96
C TYR A 158 18.39 -44.15 34.21
N GLY A 159 17.10 -44.09 33.82
CA GLY A 159 16.16 -45.19 33.89
C GLY A 159 16.44 -46.33 32.90
N THR A 160 17.39 -46.14 31.97
CA THR A 160 17.78 -47.18 31.05
C THR A 160 18.50 -48.28 31.83
N THR A 161 17.88 -49.47 31.93
CA THR A 161 18.51 -50.61 32.61
C THR A 161 19.81 -50.95 31.89
N ALA A 162 20.91 -51.12 32.68
CA ALA A 162 22.21 -51.55 32.19
C ALA A 162 22.18 -53.02 31.77
N ASP A 163 21.25 -53.38 30.86
CA ASP A 163 21.32 -54.66 30.17
C ASP A 163 22.28 -54.55 28.97
N THR A 164 22.75 -55.70 28.53
CA THR A 164 23.72 -55.78 27.40
C THR A 164 23.10 -55.25 26.08
N SER A 165 21.82 -54.88 26.04
CA SER A 165 21.14 -54.32 24.87
C SER A 165 21.45 -52.84 24.64
N SER A 166 21.84 -52.12 25.67
CA SER A 166 22.15 -50.69 25.61
C SER A 166 23.67 -50.37 25.63
N MET A 167 24.51 -51.36 25.94
CA MET A 167 25.98 -51.19 25.94
C MET A 167 26.53 -51.23 24.51
N ASN A 168 27.53 -50.37 24.23
CA ASN A 168 28.15 -50.21 22.91
C ASN A 168 27.16 -49.84 21.79
N LYS A 169 26.12 -49.07 22.13
CA LYS A 169 25.15 -48.52 21.18
C LYS A 169 25.45 -47.06 20.86
N VAL A 170 25.21 -46.68 19.63
CA VAL A 170 25.48 -45.34 19.11
C VAL A 170 24.13 -44.68 18.83
N PHE A 171 24.00 -43.41 19.17
CA PHE A 171 22.91 -42.57 18.76
C PHE A 171 23.44 -41.42 17.90
N GLU A 172 23.20 -41.51 16.60
CA GLU A 172 23.52 -40.47 15.64
C GLU A 172 22.25 -39.80 15.15
N SER A 173 22.24 -38.49 15.15
CA SER A 173 21.05 -37.74 14.76
C SER A 173 21.41 -36.40 14.12
N LYS A 174 20.49 -35.86 13.40
CA LYS A 174 20.57 -34.50 12.84
C LYS A 174 19.33 -33.70 13.19
N ILE A 175 19.50 -32.38 13.39
CA ILE A 175 18.37 -31.46 13.45
C ILE A 175 17.97 -31.12 12.05
N VAL A 176 16.69 -31.27 11.79
CA VAL A 176 16.04 -30.92 10.52
C VAL A 176 14.90 -29.97 10.79
N VAL A 177 14.92 -28.83 10.15
CA VAL A 177 13.81 -27.89 10.21
C VAL A 177 13.01 -28.02 8.91
N THR A 178 11.73 -28.32 9.04
CA THR A 178 10.78 -28.32 7.92
C THR A 178 9.84 -27.13 8.08
N ALA A 179 9.63 -26.38 7.03
CA ALA A 179 8.76 -25.21 7.06
C ALA A 179 7.78 -25.21 5.90
N THR A 180 6.60 -24.72 6.17
CA THR A 180 5.53 -24.49 5.18
C THR A 180 5.05 -23.04 5.28
N VAL A 181 4.50 -22.50 4.19
CA VAL A 181 3.78 -21.22 4.28
C VAL A 181 2.60 -21.42 5.21
N GLY A 182 2.62 -20.73 6.34
CA GLY A 182 1.60 -20.80 7.36
C GLY A 182 0.50 -19.76 7.13
N THR A 183 -0.66 -19.98 7.73
CA THR A 183 -1.73 -18.98 7.80
C THR A 183 -1.69 -18.34 9.18
N TYR A 184 -1.14 -17.11 9.24
CA TYR A 184 -1.19 -16.32 10.46
C TYR A 184 -2.57 -15.67 10.59
N LYS A 185 -3.16 -15.73 11.79
CA LYS A 185 -4.43 -15.06 12.10
C LYS A 185 -4.24 -14.22 13.36
N PRO A 186 -4.32 -12.88 13.26
CA PRO A 186 -4.22 -12.02 14.45
C PRO A 186 -5.17 -12.41 15.58
N SER A 187 -6.41 -12.80 15.23
CA SER A 187 -7.45 -13.21 16.18
C SER A 187 -7.11 -14.42 17.05
N ASP A 188 -6.06 -15.17 16.70
CA ASP A 188 -5.57 -16.28 17.55
C ASP A 188 -4.74 -15.76 18.74
N TYR A 189 -4.31 -14.51 18.72
CA TYR A 189 -3.40 -13.90 19.71
C TYR A 189 -3.97 -12.68 20.40
N VAL A 190 -4.84 -11.93 19.73
CA VAL A 190 -5.43 -10.67 20.22
C VAL A 190 -6.90 -10.58 19.84
N THR A 191 -7.66 -9.80 20.57
CA THR A 191 -9.12 -9.69 20.40
C THR A 191 -9.58 -8.39 19.75
N THR A 192 -8.82 -7.30 19.93
CA THR A 192 -9.20 -5.98 19.42
C THR A 192 -8.66 -5.73 18.01
N LEU A 193 -9.34 -4.89 17.24
CA LEU A 193 -8.85 -4.43 15.95
C LEU A 193 -7.53 -3.67 16.09
N HIS A 194 -7.41 -2.82 17.13
CA HIS A 194 -6.18 -2.09 17.43
C HIS A 194 -4.97 -3.02 17.50
N ASP A 195 -5.03 -4.02 18.35
CA ASP A 195 -3.93 -4.95 18.55
C ASP A 195 -3.68 -5.83 17.31
N ALA A 196 -4.78 -6.23 16.62
CA ALA A 196 -4.69 -7.03 15.41
C ALA A 196 -3.94 -6.31 14.27
N ILE A 197 -4.17 -5.01 14.10
CA ILE A 197 -3.42 -4.19 13.13
C ILE A 197 -1.92 -4.23 13.44
N LEU A 198 -1.53 -4.02 14.69
CA LEU A 198 -0.13 -3.95 15.10
C LEU A 198 0.57 -5.31 14.94
N VAL A 199 0.01 -6.38 15.51
CA VAL A 199 0.66 -7.70 15.47
C VAL A 199 0.72 -8.28 14.04
N ASN A 200 -0.26 -7.96 13.18
CA ASN A 200 -0.33 -8.46 11.81
C ASN A 200 0.76 -7.88 10.91
N GLU A 201 1.25 -6.69 11.20
CA GLU A 201 2.29 -6.03 10.38
C GLU A 201 3.54 -6.91 10.22
N TYR A 202 3.90 -7.63 11.28
CA TYR A 202 5.07 -8.50 11.29
C TYR A 202 4.74 -9.97 11.59
N GLY A 203 3.45 -10.35 11.69
CA GLY A 203 3.03 -11.69 12.04
C GLY A 203 3.50 -12.13 13.44
N VAL A 204 3.55 -11.21 14.39
CA VAL A 204 3.99 -11.47 15.77
C VAL A 204 2.81 -11.75 16.72
N LYS A 205 3.09 -12.28 17.91
CA LYS A 205 2.05 -12.74 18.85
C LYS A 205 1.69 -11.71 19.92
N ASN A 206 2.50 -10.68 20.12
CA ASN A 206 2.24 -9.64 21.10
C ASN A 206 2.50 -8.24 20.55
N VAL A 207 1.79 -7.27 21.12
CA VAL A 207 1.77 -5.87 20.70
C VAL A 207 3.11 -5.17 20.95
N ASP A 208 3.77 -5.41 22.07
CA ASP A 208 5.03 -4.72 22.43
C ASP A 208 6.14 -5.07 21.42
N ASN A 209 6.18 -6.33 20.98
CA ASN A 209 7.12 -6.77 19.95
C ASN A 209 6.81 -6.10 18.60
N ALA A 210 5.52 -6.00 18.24
CA ALA A 210 5.09 -5.30 17.03
C ALA A 210 5.50 -3.82 17.04
N ILE A 211 5.21 -3.11 18.13
CA ILE A 211 5.56 -1.70 18.31
C ILE A 211 7.08 -1.50 18.21
N SER A 212 7.87 -2.33 18.90
CA SER A 212 9.33 -2.25 18.84
C SER A 212 9.87 -2.39 17.41
N LYS A 213 9.29 -3.28 16.61
CA LYS A 213 9.67 -3.46 15.19
C LYS A 213 9.24 -2.28 14.32
N ILE A 214 8.05 -1.70 14.55
CA ILE A 214 7.58 -0.49 13.84
C ILE A 214 8.51 0.69 14.15
N GLU A 215 8.85 0.90 15.42
CA GLU A 215 9.75 1.98 15.83
C GLU A 215 11.17 1.82 15.28
N ALA A 216 11.68 0.59 15.21
CA ALA A 216 12.99 0.30 14.62
C ALA A 216 13.06 0.59 13.10
N LYS A 217 11.92 0.64 12.42
CA LYS A 217 11.82 0.98 10.99
C LYS A 217 12.15 2.45 10.72
N GLY A 218 11.96 3.32 11.71
CA GLY A 218 12.22 4.77 11.59
C GLY A 218 11.15 5.52 10.79
N THR A 219 11.51 6.70 10.30
CA THR A 219 10.61 7.59 9.55
C THR A 219 10.87 7.48 8.05
N PRO A 220 9.83 7.39 7.20
CA PRO A 220 9.99 7.37 5.77
C PRO A 220 10.33 8.75 5.21
N ASP A 221 10.85 8.81 3.99
CA ASP A 221 11.00 10.06 3.23
C ASP A 221 9.64 10.51 2.68
N LEU A 222 8.99 11.45 3.36
CA LEU A 222 7.69 11.98 2.99
C LEU A 222 7.73 12.94 1.78
N SER A 223 8.91 13.27 1.28
CA SER A 223 9.06 14.03 0.04
C SER A 223 8.86 13.18 -1.22
N GLN A 224 8.79 11.85 -1.06
CA GLN A 224 8.61 10.88 -2.12
C GLN A 224 7.23 10.22 -2.04
N SER A 225 6.69 9.81 -3.20
CA SER A 225 5.53 8.92 -3.23
C SER A 225 5.92 7.51 -2.71
N ALA A 226 4.96 6.77 -2.19
CA ALA A 226 5.16 5.39 -1.76
C ALA A 226 4.05 4.46 -2.28
N PRO A 227 4.40 3.38 -2.98
CA PRO A 227 5.77 3.06 -3.42
C PRO A 227 6.26 4.02 -4.50
N ILE A 228 7.56 4.12 -4.67
CA ILE A 228 8.11 4.79 -5.85
C ILE A 228 7.80 3.94 -7.07
N ILE A 229 7.16 4.54 -8.07
CA ILE A 229 6.76 3.85 -9.29
C ILE A 229 7.90 3.88 -10.29
N MET A 230 8.27 2.72 -10.79
CA MET A 230 9.15 2.54 -11.93
C MET A 230 8.36 2.13 -13.14
N TRP A 231 8.90 2.44 -14.31
CA TRP A 231 8.30 2.06 -15.58
C TRP A 231 9.17 1.03 -16.27
N LYS A 232 8.60 -0.13 -16.56
CA LYS A 232 9.27 -1.23 -17.22
C LYS A 232 8.75 -1.40 -18.65
N GLU A 233 9.68 -1.61 -19.56
CA GLU A 233 9.36 -1.91 -20.95
C GLU A 233 8.60 -3.25 -21.07
N ILE A 234 7.37 -3.20 -21.57
CA ILE A 234 6.53 -4.41 -21.75
C ILE A 234 7.08 -5.30 -22.86
N ARG A 235 7.81 -4.70 -23.80
CA ARG A 235 8.38 -5.40 -24.95
C ARG A 235 9.72 -4.78 -25.36
N THR A 236 10.56 -5.59 -25.99
CA THR A 236 11.90 -5.17 -26.43
C THR A 236 11.90 -4.48 -27.80
N SER A 237 10.83 -4.61 -28.58
CA SER A 237 10.71 -4.00 -29.92
C SER A 237 9.76 -2.81 -29.88
N ALA A 238 10.16 -1.72 -30.52
CA ALA A 238 9.31 -0.56 -30.69
C ALA A 238 8.12 -0.85 -31.64
N ILE A 239 7.03 -0.11 -31.44
CA ILE A 239 5.88 -0.06 -32.36
C ILE A 239 5.78 1.34 -32.96
N ASN A 240 5.25 1.44 -34.17
CA ASN A 240 5.00 2.73 -34.81
C ASN A 240 3.71 3.34 -34.31
N LEU A 241 3.73 4.63 -34.01
CA LEU A 241 2.59 5.45 -33.66
C LEU A 241 2.63 6.74 -34.48
N ASP A 242 1.58 7.01 -35.26
CA ASP A 242 1.44 8.22 -36.05
C ASP A 242 0.64 9.26 -35.27
N VAL A 243 1.20 10.45 -35.12
CA VAL A 243 0.56 11.59 -34.45
C VAL A 243 0.50 12.76 -35.41
N VAL A 244 -0.67 13.30 -35.62
CA VAL A 244 -0.92 14.43 -36.53
C VAL A 244 -1.16 15.70 -35.73
N LYS A 245 -0.35 16.73 -36.00
CA LYS A 245 -0.56 18.08 -35.48
C LYS A 245 -1.55 18.84 -36.37
N PRO A 246 -2.45 19.69 -35.85
CA PRO A 246 -3.28 20.58 -36.65
C PRO A 246 -2.43 21.49 -37.52
N SER A 247 -3.02 21.87 -38.65
CA SER A 247 -2.42 22.84 -39.57
C SER A 247 -2.22 24.19 -38.94
N THR A 248 -1.01 24.74 -39.07
CA THR A 248 -0.78 26.16 -38.86
C THR A 248 -1.27 26.94 -40.08
N LYS A 249 -1.98 28.07 -39.86
CA LYS A 249 -2.47 28.93 -40.90
C LYS A 249 -1.48 30.06 -41.19
N SER A 250 -0.92 30.14 -42.40
CA SER A 250 -0.19 31.33 -42.86
C SER A 250 -1.05 32.11 -43.84
N ILE A 251 -1.18 33.42 -43.60
CA ILE A 251 -1.93 34.32 -44.49
C ILE A 251 -0.92 34.97 -45.44
N ASN A 252 -1.18 34.78 -46.74
CA ASN A 252 -0.40 35.46 -47.78
C ASN A 252 -1.14 36.78 -48.14
N ILE A 253 -0.63 37.92 -47.65
CA ILE A 253 -1.11 39.24 -48.01
C ILE A 253 -0.01 39.92 -48.76
N ASP A 254 -0.22 40.21 -50.06
CA ASP A 254 0.68 40.99 -50.92
C ASP A 254 2.17 40.52 -50.91
N ASN A 255 2.43 39.25 -51.11
CA ASN A 255 3.78 38.64 -51.08
C ASN A 255 4.54 38.76 -49.76
N GLN A 256 3.88 39.10 -48.69
CA GLN A 256 4.47 39.01 -47.33
C GLN A 256 3.80 37.86 -46.58
N THR A 257 4.60 36.87 -46.25
CA THR A 257 4.20 35.76 -45.37
C THR A 257 4.34 36.23 -43.92
N SER A 258 3.22 36.51 -43.26
CA SER A 258 3.26 36.60 -41.79
C SER A 258 2.98 35.24 -41.20
N GLU A 259 4.02 34.57 -40.73
CA GLU A 259 3.88 33.41 -39.89
C GLU A 259 3.26 33.82 -38.57
N LEU A 260 2.09 33.29 -38.27
CA LEU A 260 1.62 33.19 -36.87
C LEU A 260 2.42 32.06 -36.23
N THR A 261 3.67 32.37 -35.88
CA THR A 261 4.49 31.42 -35.13
C THR A 261 4.03 31.37 -33.70
N ASN A 262 3.26 30.33 -33.38
CA ASN A 262 3.44 29.74 -32.06
C ASN A 262 4.88 29.22 -32.01
N ASP A 263 5.61 29.55 -30.97
CA ASP A 263 6.97 29.11 -30.73
C ASP A 263 7.02 27.59 -30.57
N ASP A 264 6.93 26.89 -31.71
CA ASP A 264 6.80 25.44 -31.84
C ASP A 264 8.16 24.72 -31.82
N THR A 265 9.23 25.44 -31.51
CA THR A 265 10.60 24.90 -31.52
C THR A 265 10.91 24.04 -30.29
N LYS A 266 9.98 23.96 -29.32
CA LYS A 266 10.13 23.12 -28.13
C LYS A 266 9.05 22.06 -28.12
N MET A 267 9.45 20.84 -27.85
CA MET A 267 8.54 19.75 -27.56
C MET A 267 7.63 20.13 -26.41
N LYS A 268 6.43 20.58 -26.75
CA LYS A 268 5.38 20.84 -25.77
C LYS A 268 4.38 19.72 -25.88
N LEU A 269 4.38 18.87 -24.89
CA LEU A 269 3.30 17.94 -24.67
C LEU A 269 2.21 18.71 -23.96
N PHE A 270 1.10 18.87 -24.63
CA PHE A 270 -0.10 19.43 -24.02
C PHE A 270 -1.08 18.28 -23.76
N SER A 271 -1.60 18.22 -22.54
CA SER A 271 -2.87 17.56 -22.29
C SER A 271 -3.88 18.01 -23.34
N SER A 272 -4.81 17.17 -23.68
CA SER A 272 -5.97 17.29 -24.57
C SER A 272 -6.58 18.67 -24.87
N TYR A 273 -5.81 19.76 -24.86
CA TYR A 273 -6.26 21.12 -25.12
C TYR A 273 -5.61 21.66 -26.39
N THR A 274 -6.40 21.95 -27.40
CA THR A 274 -5.98 22.75 -28.54
C THR A 274 -6.10 24.24 -28.20
N PHE A 275 -5.04 24.99 -28.41
CA PHE A 275 -5.11 26.44 -28.31
C PHE A 275 -5.93 26.97 -29.51
N ASN A 276 -7.05 27.59 -29.24
CA ASN A 276 -7.82 28.30 -30.23
C ASN A 276 -7.25 29.73 -30.35
N SER A 277 -6.53 29.99 -31.45
CA SER A 277 -5.90 31.28 -31.69
C SER A 277 -6.90 32.44 -31.94
N GLU A 278 -8.17 32.13 -32.26
CA GLU A 278 -9.21 33.15 -32.47
C GLU A 278 -9.81 33.62 -31.13
N THR A 279 -9.88 32.73 -30.14
CA THR A 279 -10.48 33.04 -28.83
C THR A 279 -9.46 33.21 -27.72
N GLY A 280 -8.20 32.89 -27.96
CA GLY A 280 -7.14 32.87 -26.94
C GLY A 280 -7.34 31.79 -25.86
N THR A 281 -8.21 30.79 -26.11
CA THR A 281 -8.59 29.75 -25.16
C THR A 281 -8.08 28.38 -25.61
N TYR A 282 -7.85 27.49 -24.64
CA TYR A 282 -7.53 26.09 -24.89
C TYR A 282 -8.83 25.28 -24.88
N GLY A 283 -9.10 24.57 -25.97
CA GLY A 283 -10.22 23.62 -26.07
C GLY A 283 -9.71 22.17 -25.99
N VAL A 284 -10.61 21.24 -25.67
CA VAL A 284 -10.31 19.80 -25.69
C VAL A 284 -10.02 19.36 -27.12
N GLY A 285 -8.83 18.81 -27.38
CA GLY A 285 -8.42 18.32 -28.70
C GLY A 285 -7.41 17.17 -28.61
N ASP A 286 -7.40 16.30 -29.60
CA ASP A 286 -6.68 15.02 -29.62
C ASP A 286 -5.24 15.15 -30.12
N GLN A 287 -4.45 16.15 -29.69
CA GLN A 287 -3.22 16.39 -30.42
C GLN A 287 -1.97 16.54 -29.58
N LEU A 288 -1.01 15.75 -29.96
CA LEU A 288 0.35 15.74 -29.48
C LEU A 288 1.28 16.46 -30.45
N ILE A 289 2.12 17.33 -29.95
CA ILE A 289 3.19 17.97 -30.69
C ILE A 289 4.52 17.46 -30.15
N VAL A 290 5.26 16.73 -31.00
CA VAL A 290 6.61 16.29 -30.69
C VAL A 290 7.55 16.96 -31.69
N ASP A 291 8.49 17.80 -31.21
CA ASP A 291 9.59 18.25 -32.05
C ASP A 291 10.79 17.31 -31.84
N PRO A 292 11.20 16.53 -32.87
CA PRO A 292 12.29 15.58 -32.75
C PRO A 292 13.65 16.23 -32.53
N THR A 293 13.82 17.54 -32.80
CA THR A 293 15.07 18.25 -32.61
C THR A 293 15.31 18.65 -31.15
N THR A 294 14.28 18.58 -30.32
CA THR A 294 14.31 18.92 -28.89
C THR A 294 14.15 17.72 -27.98
N LEU A 295 14.18 16.50 -28.53
CA LEU A 295 14.22 15.28 -27.74
C LEU A 295 15.47 15.30 -26.85
N ASP A 296 15.28 15.63 -25.59
CA ASP A 296 16.29 15.48 -24.57
C ASP A 296 16.42 13.99 -24.23
N TYR A 297 17.33 13.33 -24.91
CA TYR A 297 17.61 11.90 -24.72
C TYR A 297 18.16 11.59 -23.32
N GLU A 298 18.69 12.57 -22.60
CA GLU A 298 19.13 12.40 -21.21
C GLU A 298 17.94 12.26 -20.25
N ASN A 299 16.78 12.86 -20.59
CA ASN A 299 15.57 12.79 -19.78
C ASN A 299 14.48 11.89 -20.35
N ASN A 300 14.75 11.05 -21.34
CA ASN A 300 13.83 10.14 -22.02
C ASN A 300 12.36 10.58 -21.94
N VAL A 301 11.85 11.13 -23.03
CA VAL A 301 10.47 11.63 -23.06
C VAL A 301 9.52 10.52 -23.44
N TYR A 302 8.43 10.41 -22.72
CA TYR A 302 7.41 9.40 -22.90
C TYR A 302 6.07 10.02 -23.26
N TYR A 303 5.38 9.38 -24.16
CA TYR A 303 4.06 9.79 -24.60
C TYR A 303 2.96 9.03 -23.89
N TYR A 304 1.94 9.75 -23.46
CA TYR A 304 0.76 9.20 -22.82
C TYR A 304 -0.49 9.88 -23.34
N SER A 305 -1.18 9.27 -24.34
CA SER A 305 -2.53 9.67 -24.80
C SER A 305 -2.87 11.17 -24.69
N GLY A 306 -1.97 12.05 -25.12
CA GLY A 306 -2.11 13.51 -25.08
C GLY A 306 -1.40 14.21 -23.91
N GLU A 307 -0.64 13.51 -23.07
CA GLU A 307 0.14 14.14 -21.99
C GLU A 307 1.62 13.81 -22.06
N MET A 308 2.43 14.76 -21.59
CA MET A 308 3.85 14.55 -21.44
C MET A 308 4.21 13.95 -20.11
N VAL A 309 5.00 12.90 -20.19
CA VAL A 309 5.66 12.34 -19.04
C VAL A 309 7.16 12.35 -19.27
N SER A 310 7.92 12.85 -18.34
CA SER A 310 9.37 12.73 -18.36
C SER A 310 9.79 11.54 -17.52
N TYR A 311 10.69 10.74 -18.05
CA TYR A 311 11.23 9.57 -17.39
C TYR A 311 12.73 9.76 -17.20
N ASN A 312 13.18 9.55 -15.98
CA ASN A 312 14.60 9.53 -15.70
C ASN A 312 15.10 8.08 -15.75
N ALA A 313 15.81 7.73 -16.83
CA ALA A 313 16.29 6.37 -17.05
C ALA A 313 17.27 5.89 -15.98
N SER A 314 18.04 6.79 -15.36
CA SER A 314 19.01 6.45 -14.32
C SER A 314 18.35 6.13 -12.97
N THR A 315 17.20 6.70 -12.68
CA THR A 315 16.46 6.51 -11.43
C THR A 315 15.20 5.66 -11.61
N GLY A 316 14.79 5.37 -12.85
CA GLY A 316 13.53 4.69 -13.15
C GLY A 316 12.28 5.48 -12.77
N LYS A 317 12.40 6.77 -12.45
CA LYS A 317 11.30 7.60 -11.98
C LYS A 317 10.60 8.31 -13.13
N LEU A 318 9.27 8.34 -13.06
CA LEU A 318 8.41 9.04 -13.98
C LEU A 318 7.86 10.31 -13.34
N ARG A 319 7.78 11.38 -14.12
CA ARG A 319 7.13 12.61 -13.71
C ARG A 319 6.06 13.00 -14.72
N THR A 320 4.80 13.02 -14.28
CA THR A 320 3.66 13.50 -15.08
C THR A 320 3.36 14.94 -14.73
N TYR A 321 2.93 15.72 -15.72
CA TYR A 321 2.57 17.12 -15.50
C TYR A 321 1.06 17.34 -15.46
N TYR A 322 0.29 16.55 -16.21
CA TYR A 322 -1.19 16.53 -16.15
C TYR A 322 -1.70 15.15 -16.52
N SER A 323 -2.76 14.67 -15.88
CA SER A 323 -3.32 13.36 -16.19
C SER A 323 -4.84 13.30 -16.03
N TYR A 324 -5.52 12.87 -17.08
CA TYR A 324 -6.94 12.57 -17.09
C TYR A 324 -7.19 11.20 -17.75
N GLY A 325 -7.61 10.21 -16.96
CA GLY A 325 -8.08 8.90 -17.45
C GLY A 325 -7.02 7.79 -17.56
N ASP A 326 -7.50 6.59 -17.88
CA ASP A 326 -6.65 5.41 -18.09
C ASP A 326 -5.94 5.48 -19.44
N ARG A 327 -4.62 5.40 -19.42
CA ARG A 327 -3.81 5.65 -20.60
C ARG A 327 -2.58 4.77 -20.63
N ILE A 328 -2.09 4.47 -21.82
CA ILE A 328 -0.86 3.71 -22.03
C ILE A 328 0.33 4.66 -22.11
N ILE A 329 1.37 4.39 -21.35
CA ILE A 329 2.59 5.17 -21.35
C ILE A 329 3.60 4.53 -22.28
N TYR A 330 4.27 5.35 -23.08
CA TYR A 330 5.23 4.90 -24.07
C TYR A 330 6.58 5.60 -23.89
N LYS A 331 7.64 4.82 -24.01
CA LYS A 331 8.99 5.32 -24.23
C LYS A 331 9.17 5.64 -25.70
N VAL A 332 9.47 6.87 -26.04
CA VAL A 332 9.79 7.26 -27.41
C VAL A 332 11.23 6.89 -27.73
N VAL A 333 11.41 5.97 -28.69
CA VAL A 333 12.72 5.49 -29.14
C VAL A 333 13.26 6.38 -30.27
N SER A 334 12.38 6.76 -31.19
CA SER A 334 12.69 7.69 -32.27
C SER A 334 11.45 8.41 -32.76
N CYS A 335 11.65 9.57 -33.38
CA CYS A 335 10.59 10.38 -33.96
C CYS A 335 11.06 10.94 -35.31
N THR A 336 10.21 10.89 -36.33
CA THR A 336 10.42 11.57 -37.59
C THR A 336 9.25 12.48 -37.91
N LYS A 337 9.54 13.67 -38.42
CA LYS A 337 8.54 14.69 -38.76
C LYS A 337 8.37 14.78 -40.28
N SER A 338 7.15 14.77 -40.78
CA SER A 338 6.79 15.12 -42.14
C SER A 338 5.84 16.31 -42.17
N VAL A 339 5.98 17.16 -43.19
CA VAL A 339 5.16 18.37 -43.35
C VAL A 339 4.39 18.29 -44.65
N THR A 340 3.09 18.52 -44.61
CA THR A 340 2.25 18.62 -45.78
C THR A 340 1.66 20.03 -45.88
N THR A 341 1.93 20.72 -46.98
CA THR A 341 1.41 22.06 -47.23
C THR A 341 0.20 21.98 -48.15
N SER A 342 -0.89 22.60 -47.75
CA SER A 342 -2.11 22.75 -48.59
C SER A 342 -2.49 24.22 -48.67
N ILE A 343 -3.05 24.64 -49.85
CA ILE A 343 -3.52 26.01 -50.05
C ILE A 343 -5.04 25.98 -50.26
N TRP A 344 -5.74 26.73 -49.45
CA TRP A 344 -7.20 26.93 -49.60
C TRP A 344 -7.57 28.38 -49.37
N ASN A 345 -8.31 28.96 -50.31
CA ASN A 345 -8.70 30.39 -50.31
C ASN A 345 -7.53 31.37 -50.10
N GLN A 346 -6.44 31.17 -50.84
CA GLN A 346 -5.21 31.94 -50.75
C GLN A 346 -4.49 31.90 -49.38
N VAL A 347 -4.87 30.95 -48.55
CA VAL A 347 -4.25 30.70 -47.25
C VAL A 347 -3.49 29.40 -47.34
N SER A 348 -2.22 29.40 -46.92
CA SER A 348 -1.40 28.21 -46.81
C SER A 348 -1.60 27.57 -45.44
N TYR A 349 -1.75 26.26 -45.44
CA TYR A 349 -1.89 25.45 -44.25
C TYR A 349 -0.76 24.43 -44.24
N GLU A 350 -0.05 24.34 -43.13
CA GLU A 350 0.95 23.30 -42.89
C GLU A 350 0.39 22.30 -41.87
N SER A 351 0.40 21.04 -42.24
CA SER A 351 0.04 19.92 -41.37
C SER A 351 1.29 19.08 -41.10
N TYR A 352 1.54 18.80 -39.85
CA TYR A 352 2.69 18.02 -39.41
C TYR A 352 2.24 16.63 -38.99
N THR A 353 2.91 15.59 -39.53
CA THR A 353 2.76 14.22 -39.10
C THR A 353 4.05 13.76 -38.43
N TYR A 354 3.96 13.24 -37.22
CA TYR A 354 5.05 12.67 -36.48
C TYR A 354 4.92 11.16 -36.44
N ASN A 355 5.92 10.48 -36.97
CA ASN A 355 6.02 9.03 -36.88
C ASN A 355 6.91 8.68 -35.70
N LEU A 356 6.34 8.09 -34.67
CA LEU A 356 7.00 7.70 -33.43
C LEU A 356 7.26 6.21 -33.41
N ASN A 357 8.50 5.82 -33.10
CA ASN A 357 8.77 4.47 -32.64
C ASN A 357 8.73 4.48 -31.12
N VAL A 358 7.83 3.71 -30.53
CA VAL A 358 7.57 3.72 -29.09
C VAL A 358 7.57 2.31 -28.50
N ILE A 359 7.98 2.19 -27.24
CA ILE A 359 7.89 0.97 -26.46
C ILE A 359 6.86 1.20 -25.37
N PRO A 360 5.79 0.39 -25.28
CA PRO A 360 4.84 0.47 -24.18
C PRO A 360 5.52 0.17 -22.84
N LEU A 361 5.11 0.89 -21.79
CA LEU A 361 5.60 0.72 -20.43
C LEU A 361 4.48 0.23 -19.51
N SER A 362 4.83 -0.60 -18.53
CA SER A 362 3.99 -0.94 -17.39
C SER A 362 4.52 -0.31 -16.12
N GLU A 363 3.62 -0.02 -15.20
CA GLU A 363 3.98 0.40 -13.85
C GLU A 363 4.52 -0.79 -13.06
N GLU A 364 5.68 -0.65 -12.45
CA GLU A 364 6.23 -1.60 -11.48
C GLU A 364 6.68 -0.86 -10.23
N GLU A 365 6.54 -1.49 -9.08
CA GLU A 365 7.10 -1.02 -7.83
C GLU A 365 8.63 -1.13 -7.88
N SER A 366 9.33 -0.08 -7.47
CA SER A 366 10.80 -0.13 -7.39
C SER A 366 11.25 -1.17 -6.38
N GLU A 367 12.16 -2.06 -6.76
CA GLU A 367 12.74 -3.03 -5.84
C GLU A 367 13.46 -2.35 -4.66
N SER A 368 14.06 -1.18 -4.89
CA SER A 368 14.74 -0.39 -3.83
C SER A 368 13.77 0.23 -2.83
N ASP A 369 12.49 0.37 -3.19
CA ASP A 369 11.46 1.02 -2.39
C ASP A 369 10.38 0.05 -1.89
N SER A 370 10.56 -1.25 -2.12
CA SER A 370 9.67 -2.30 -1.61
C SER A 370 9.58 -2.29 -0.07
N SER A 371 10.57 -1.71 0.61
CA SER A 371 10.61 -1.51 2.05
C SER A 371 9.80 -0.30 2.54
N ASP A 372 9.46 0.68 1.67
CA ASP A 372 8.67 1.86 2.04
C ASP A 372 7.17 1.55 2.00
N LYS A 373 6.75 0.54 2.75
CA LYS A 373 5.35 0.13 2.92
C LYS A 373 5.09 -0.38 4.33
N GLY A 374 3.82 -0.41 4.72
CA GLY A 374 3.36 -0.92 6.00
C GLY A 374 3.14 0.17 7.04
N LEU A 375 3.16 -0.20 8.31
CA LEU A 375 2.96 0.72 9.42
C LEU A 375 4.23 1.52 9.74
N TYR A 376 4.01 2.82 10.00
CA TYR A 376 5.01 3.77 10.50
C TYR A 376 4.45 4.52 11.69
N LYS A 377 5.35 4.95 12.59
CA LYS A 377 5.01 5.79 13.74
C LYS A 377 5.12 7.28 13.39
N SER A 378 4.22 8.08 13.93
CA SER A 378 4.24 9.55 13.93
C SER A 378 3.52 10.06 15.18
N GLU A 379 3.19 11.35 15.24
CA GLU A 379 2.37 11.95 16.30
C GLU A 379 1.18 12.69 15.71
N ASP A 380 0.02 12.61 16.38
CA ASP A 380 -1.14 13.45 16.11
C ASP A 380 -1.53 14.28 17.35
N ASP A 381 -2.69 14.94 17.33
CA ASP A 381 -3.17 15.77 18.45
C ASP A 381 -3.47 14.96 19.71
N TYR A 382 -3.54 13.63 19.63
CA TYR A 382 -3.91 12.72 20.70
C TYR A 382 -2.75 11.88 21.23
N GLY A 383 -1.58 11.92 20.58
CA GLY A 383 -0.38 11.18 20.97
C GLY A 383 0.29 10.44 19.83
N ASP A 384 0.98 9.35 20.16
CA ASP A 384 1.65 8.48 19.18
C ASP A 384 0.62 7.81 18.26
N THR A 385 0.77 7.98 16.95
CA THR A 385 -0.10 7.43 15.91
C THR A 385 0.66 6.47 15.01
N TYR A 386 -0.01 5.41 14.53
CA TYR A 386 0.57 4.43 13.60
C TYR A 386 -0.22 4.43 12.30
N TYR A 387 0.41 4.73 11.18
CA TYR A 387 -0.28 4.93 9.91
C TYR A 387 0.25 4.01 8.81
N TYR A 388 -0.65 3.61 7.92
CA TYR A 388 -0.29 2.81 6.75
C TYR A 388 0.26 3.67 5.62
N ARG A 389 1.39 3.22 5.03
CA ARG A 389 2.04 3.86 3.88
C ARG A 389 2.31 2.87 2.76
N GLY A 390 2.20 3.30 1.51
CA GLY A 390 2.62 2.56 0.33
C GLY A 390 1.67 1.44 -0.11
N ASN A 391 2.22 0.42 -0.72
CA ASN A 391 1.47 -0.70 -1.30
C ASN A 391 1.12 -1.77 -0.26
N VAL A 392 0.32 -1.44 0.73
CA VAL A 392 -0.14 -2.38 1.74
C VAL A 392 -1.37 -3.16 1.28
N LYS A 393 -1.52 -4.39 1.78
CA LYS A 393 -2.62 -5.29 1.39
C LYS A 393 -3.46 -5.75 2.58
N ASN A 394 -3.07 -5.38 3.81
CA ASN A 394 -3.64 -5.85 5.07
C ASN A 394 -4.36 -4.76 5.87
N ASN A 395 -4.83 -3.71 5.22
CA ASN A 395 -5.52 -2.59 5.85
C ASN A 395 -7.04 -2.55 5.57
N ASN A 396 -7.68 -3.70 5.25
CA ASN A 396 -9.10 -3.74 4.93
C ASN A 396 -9.93 -4.21 6.13
N VAL A 397 -11.08 -3.55 6.35
CA VAL A 397 -12.04 -3.81 7.43
C VAL A 397 -13.44 -3.96 6.84
N TYR A 398 -14.23 -4.89 7.39
CA TYR A 398 -15.67 -4.97 7.16
C TYR A 398 -16.43 -4.56 8.42
N PHE A 399 -17.21 -3.49 8.31
CA PHE A 399 -17.98 -2.92 9.41
C PHE A 399 -19.28 -2.28 8.91
N ALA A 400 -20.38 -2.48 9.61
CA ALA A 400 -21.69 -1.89 9.34
C ALA A 400 -22.21 -2.11 7.91
N GLY A 401 -21.89 -3.27 7.31
CA GLY A 401 -22.31 -3.59 5.93
C GLY A 401 -21.44 -3.01 4.83
N TYR A 402 -20.35 -2.33 5.20
CA TYR A 402 -19.42 -1.66 4.29
C TYR A 402 -17.99 -2.15 4.44
N TYR A 403 -17.22 -2.00 3.37
CA TYR A 403 -15.77 -2.18 3.38
C TYR A 403 -15.10 -0.83 3.65
N TRP A 404 -14.02 -0.87 4.41
CA TRP A 404 -13.23 0.29 4.82
C TRP A 404 -11.75 0.00 4.66
N GLN A 405 -10.97 1.07 4.52
CA GLN A 405 -9.51 1.01 4.56
C GLN A 405 -9.02 1.71 5.83
N ILE A 406 -8.14 1.03 6.57
CA ILE A 406 -7.49 1.62 7.73
C ILE A 406 -6.51 2.68 7.23
N VAL A 407 -6.68 3.90 7.70
CA VAL A 407 -5.77 5.03 7.50
C VAL A 407 -4.65 4.98 8.53
N ARG A 408 -5.04 4.94 9.82
CA ARG A 408 -4.11 4.94 10.96
C ARG A 408 -4.80 4.52 12.25
N ILE A 409 -4.00 4.18 13.25
CA ILE A 409 -4.38 4.17 14.65
C ILE A 409 -4.09 5.57 15.19
N ASN A 410 -5.09 6.29 15.70
CA ASN A 410 -4.94 7.62 16.30
C ASN A 410 -4.18 7.53 17.63
N GLY A 411 -3.63 8.64 18.11
CA GLY A 411 -2.86 8.68 19.34
C GLY A 411 -3.63 8.30 20.61
N ASN A 412 -4.98 8.30 20.60
CA ASN A 412 -5.82 7.75 21.67
C ASN A 412 -6.14 6.25 21.51
N GLY A 413 -5.56 5.58 20.51
CA GLY A 413 -5.76 4.17 20.20
C GLY A 413 -6.97 3.85 19.30
N SER A 414 -7.83 4.83 19.00
CA SER A 414 -8.96 4.61 18.08
C SER A 414 -8.48 4.44 16.63
N ILE A 415 -9.28 3.76 15.80
CA ILE A 415 -8.87 3.36 14.45
C ILE A 415 -9.58 4.21 13.41
N ARG A 416 -8.83 4.97 12.63
CA ARG A 416 -9.33 5.83 11.56
C ARG A 416 -9.54 5.06 10.28
N LEU A 417 -10.77 5.07 9.77
CA LEU A 417 -11.23 4.31 8.62
C LEU A 417 -11.70 5.22 7.50
N LEU A 418 -11.29 4.93 6.26
CA LEU A 418 -11.77 5.54 5.03
C LEU A 418 -12.75 4.58 4.34
N TYR A 419 -13.94 5.06 3.99
CA TYR A 419 -14.96 4.30 3.27
C TYR A 419 -14.42 3.74 1.95
N ASN A 420 -14.68 2.45 1.67
CA ASN A 420 -14.23 1.75 0.47
C ASN A 420 -15.36 1.02 -0.29
N GLY A 421 -16.62 1.35 0.02
CA GLY A 421 -17.76 0.84 -0.74
C GLY A 421 -18.47 -0.36 -0.11
N THR A 422 -19.35 -0.98 -0.90
CA THR A 422 -20.14 -2.17 -0.53
C THR A 422 -19.52 -3.47 -1.04
N LYS A 423 -18.43 -3.39 -1.83
CA LYS A 423 -17.68 -4.54 -2.37
C LYS A 423 -16.26 -4.54 -1.85
N SER A 424 -15.75 -5.73 -1.55
CA SER A 424 -14.42 -5.90 -0.94
C SER A 424 -13.28 -5.23 -1.72
N ASN A 425 -13.36 -5.21 -3.05
CA ASN A 425 -12.33 -4.64 -3.93
C ASN A 425 -12.57 -3.18 -4.31
N GLY A 426 -13.57 -2.50 -3.71
CA GLY A 426 -13.93 -1.14 -4.09
C GLY A 426 -14.41 -0.99 -5.54
N ALA A 427 -14.82 -2.10 -6.18
CA ALA A 427 -15.23 -2.15 -7.60
C ALA A 427 -16.64 -1.58 -7.84
N GLU A 428 -16.94 -0.45 -7.23
CA GLU A 428 -18.18 0.31 -7.45
C GLU A 428 -17.93 1.43 -8.46
N ALA A 429 -19.01 1.85 -9.12
CA ALA A 429 -18.90 2.80 -10.22
C ALA A 429 -18.12 4.08 -9.86
N TYR A 430 -18.19 4.50 -8.59
CA TYR A 430 -17.50 5.71 -8.13
C TYR A 430 -16.73 5.55 -6.82
N GLN A 431 -16.71 4.36 -6.22
CA GLN A 431 -16.10 4.13 -4.89
C GLN A 431 -16.51 5.23 -3.88
N SER A 432 -17.80 5.57 -3.88
CA SER A 432 -18.41 6.71 -3.23
C SER A 432 -19.71 6.30 -2.55
N ILE A 433 -20.08 6.99 -1.47
CA ILE A 433 -21.41 6.80 -0.88
C ILE A 433 -22.50 6.97 -1.94
N ASN A 434 -23.52 6.10 -1.84
CA ASN A 434 -24.65 6.05 -2.78
C ASN A 434 -24.23 5.86 -4.26
N SER A 435 -22.97 5.44 -4.52
CA SER A 435 -22.42 5.28 -5.88
C SER A 435 -22.59 6.51 -6.77
N GLN A 436 -22.41 7.71 -6.22
CA GLN A 436 -22.58 8.99 -6.91
C GLN A 436 -21.41 9.94 -6.67
N LYS A 437 -21.28 10.94 -7.52
CA LYS A 437 -20.36 12.07 -7.35
C LYS A 437 -21.15 13.29 -6.84
N TYR A 438 -20.49 14.08 -6.02
CA TYR A 438 -21.10 15.24 -5.37
C TYR A 438 -20.20 16.47 -5.46
N LYS A 439 -20.82 17.63 -5.48
CA LYS A 439 -20.13 18.91 -5.33
C LYS A 439 -19.68 19.09 -3.88
N PHE A 440 -18.54 19.74 -3.69
CA PHE A 440 -18.12 20.14 -2.35
C PHE A 440 -19.01 21.24 -1.80
N ASN A 441 -19.30 22.25 -2.67
CA ASN A 441 -20.27 23.29 -2.38
C ASN A 441 -21.04 23.74 -3.63
N THR A 442 -22.14 24.47 -3.47
CA THR A 442 -23.01 24.91 -4.56
C THR A 442 -22.50 26.16 -5.27
N SER A 443 -21.60 26.93 -4.65
CA SER A 443 -20.96 28.12 -5.19
C SER A 443 -19.47 28.10 -4.88
N ALA A 444 -18.68 28.75 -5.72
CA ALA A 444 -17.24 28.90 -5.57
C ALA A 444 -16.79 30.34 -5.30
N SER A 445 -17.71 31.30 -5.23
CA SER A 445 -17.44 32.74 -5.27
C SER A 445 -16.96 33.36 -3.94
N SER A 446 -16.78 32.58 -2.88
CA SER A 446 -16.26 33.04 -1.58
C SER A 446 -15.10 32.15 -1.14
N LEU A 447 -14.11 32.70 -0.44
CA LEU A 447 -12.98 31.96 0.13
C LEU A 447 -13.49 30.84 1.07
N SER A 448 -14.55 31.11 1.83
CA SER A 448 -15.10 30.15 2.79
C SER A 448 -15.77 28.91 2.17
N TYR A 449 -16.04 28.90 0.88
CA TYR A 449 -16.70 27.75 0.23
C TYR A 449 -15.80 26.53 0.03
N SER A 450 -14.48 26.67 0.26
CA SER A 450 -13.56 25.53 0.37
C SER A 450 -13.56 24.84 1.74
N ASP A 451 -14.25 25.42 2.72
CA ASP A 451 -14.31 24.90 4.08
C ASP A 451 -15.36 23.79 4.21
N TYR A 452 -15.08 22.77 4.99
CA TYR A 452 -16.05 21.73 5.34
C TYR A 452 -17.21 22.28 6.15
N MET A 453 -16.90 23.23 7.06
CA MET A 453 -17.87 24.14 7.68
C MET A 453 -17.37 25.58 7.52
N TYR A 454 -18.26 26.52 7.30
CA TYR A 454 -17.92 27.91 7.04
C TYR A 454 -18.83 28.89 7.80
N GLY A 455 -18.51 30.17 7.73
CA GLY A 455 -19.26 31.25 8.38
C GLY A 455 -20.16 32.03 7.42
N ASN A 456 -20.12 33.36 7.53
CA ASN A 456 -20.81 34.23 6.61
C ASN A 456 -19.97 34.44 5.33
N SER A 457 -20.38 33.84 4.23
CA SER A 457 -19.64 33.91 2.95
C SER A 457 -19.52 35.32 2.34
N ASN A 458 -20.22 36.31 2.88
CA ASN A 458 -20.15 37.71 2.48
C ASN A 458 -19.41 38.59 3.50
N ALA A 459 -18.83 37.99 4.54
CA ALA A 459 -18.02 38.74 5.49
C ALA A 459 -16.74 39.28 4.85
N SER A 460 -16.16 40.31 5.48
CA SER A 460 -14.93 40.96 5.04
C SER A 460 -13.77 40.74 6.03
N ASN A 461 -13.90 39.79 6.93
CA ASN A 461 -12.85 39.40 7.86
C ASN A 461 -12.75 37.87 7.97
N TYR A 462 -11.59 37.38 8.32
CA TYR A 462 -11.26 35.96 8.38
C TYR A 462 -12.18 35.18 9.35
N ASP A 463 -12.34 35.67 10.57
CA ASP A 463 -13.06 34.93 11.62
C ASP A 463 -14.54 34.71 11.27
N ASP A 464 -15.18 35.70 10.68
CA ASP A 464 -16.59 35.60 10.25
C ASP A 464 -16.75 34.73 9.00
N LEU A 465 -15.79 34.76 8.06
CA LEU A 465 -15.78 33.90 6.87
C LEU A 465 -15.62 32.43 7.23
N HIS A 466 -14.72 32.13 8.14
CA HIS A 466 -14.27 30.78 8.49
C HIS A 466 -14.84 30.29 9.83
N SER A 467 -15.87 30.92 10.40
CA SER A 467 -16.59 30.42 11.56
C SER A 467 -17.40 29.15 11.19
N ASN A 468 -17.54 28.22 12.13
CA ASN A 468 -18.17 26.92 11.88
C ASN A 468 -19.69 26.95 12.07
N ILE A 469 -20.41 27.86 11.39
CA ILE A 469 -21.87 28.08 11.54
C ILE A 469 -22.65 27.32 10.48
N ASN A 470 -22.16 27.31 9.25
CA ASN A 470 -22.82 26.71 8.10
C ASN A 470 -22.09 25.43 7.65
N SER A 471 -22.83 24.48 7.13
CA SER A 471 -22.27 23.25 6.54
C SER A 471 -22.11 23.40 5.03
N SER A 472 -20.98 22.91 4.50
CA SER A 472 -20.85 22.72 3.05
C SER A 472 -21.85 21.68 2.53
N GLN A 473 -22.07 21.66 1.23
CA GLN A 473 -22.95 20.65 0.63
C GLN A 473 -22.43 19.24 0.88
N VAL A 474 -21.11 19.02 0.75
CA VAL A 474 -20.52 17.70 0.99
C VAL A 474 -20.69 17.25 2.44
N LYS A 475 -20.59 18.17 3.42
CA LYS A 475 -20.84 17.84 4.83
C LYS A 475 -22.28 17.37 5.04
N ASN A 476 -23.26 18.07 4.51
CA ASN A 476 -24.66 17.66 4.64
C ASN A 476 -24.89 16.25 4.08
N ILE A 477 -24.30 15.94 2.93
CA ILE A 477 -24.40 14.62 2.29
C ILE A 477 -23.74 13.53 3.16
N VAL A 478 -22.57 13.82 3.75
CA VAL A 478 -21.86 12.89 4.64
C VAL A 478 -22.64 12.67 5.95
N ASP A 479 -23.21 13.72 6.53
CA ASP A 479 -24.03 13.66 7.74
C ASP A 479 -25.30 12.83 7.52
N ASP A 480 -26.02 13.05 6.41
CA ASP A 480 -27.23 12.31 6.07
C ASP A 480 -26.93 10.82 5.84
N TRP A 481 -25.79 10.53 5.18
CA TRP A 481 -25.35 9.17 4.99
C TRP A 481 -25.00 8.50 6.34
N TYR A 482 -24.23 9.17 7.21
CA TYR A 482 -23.87 8.66 8.54
C TYR A 482 -25.10 8.39 9.40
N LYS A 483 -26.02 9.34 9.42
CA LYS A 483 -27.29 9.22 10.13
C LYS A 483 -28.08 8.00 9.69
N SER A 484 -28.15 7.75 8.39
CA SER A 484 -28.96 6.68 7.83
C SER A 484 -28.33 5.30 7.96
N ASN A 485 -26.99 5.20 8.04
CA ASN A 485 -26.30 3.92 7.89
C ASN A 485 -25.50 3.51 9.15
N ILE A 486 -25.10 4.46 9.99
CA ILE A 486 -24.21 4.20 11.15
C ILE A 486 -24.88 4.57 12.47
N SER A 487 -25.55 5.73 12.55
CA SER A 487 -25.95 6.38 13.79
C SER A 487 -26.85 5.49 14.68
N ASN A 488 -27.78 4.74 14.10
CA ASN A 488 -28.77 4.01 14.88
C ASN A 488 -28.21 2.73 15.48
N ASP A 489 -27.51 1.92 14.67
CA ASP A 489 -27.16 0.54 15.03
C ASP A 489 -25.68 0.38 15.41
N TYR A 490 -24.83 1.31 14.96
CA TYR A 490 -23.37 1.16 15.06
C TYR A 490 -22.65 2.32 15.78
N SER A 491 -23.36 3.35 16.28
CA SER A 491 -22.75 4.48 16.98
C SER A 491 -21.93 4.08 18.20
N ASN A 492 -22.28 2.97 18.86
CA ASN A 492 -21.56 2.47 20.02
C ASN A 492 -20.13 2.01 19.72
N TYR A 493 -19.83 1.70 18.46
CA TYR A 493 -18.51 1.27 17.98
C TYR A 493 -17.65 2.47 17.52
N VAL A 494 -18.28 3.62 17.26
CA VAL A 494 -17.61 4.82 16.73
C VAL A 494 -17.04 5.64 17.90
N ASP A 495 -15.77 6.04 17.77
CA ASP A 495 -15.15 7.00 18.66
C ASP A 495 -15.50 8.42 18.24
N SER A 496 -16.24 9.09 19.08
CA SER A 496 -16.67 10.47 18.88
C SER A 496 -15.73 11.51 19.49
N SER A 497 -14.66 11.08 20.17
CA SER A 497 -13.71 11.99 20.84
C SER A 497 -12.66 12.56 19.88
N VAL A 498 -12.41 11.89 18.75
CA VAL A 498 -11.40 12.27 17.76
C VAL A 498 -12.00 13.11 16.64
N GLY A 499 -11.38 14.24 16.35
CA GLY A 499 -11.81 15.17 15.31
C GLY A 499 -11.17 14.91 13.93
N PHE A 500 -11.53 15.80 13.00
CA PHE A 500 -11.10 15.79 11.60
C PHE A 500 -10.52 17.16 11.26
N CYS A 501 -9.24 17.23 10.83
CA CYS A 501 -8.59 18.51 10.57
C CYS A 501 -8.89 19.01 9.14
N GLY A 502 -9.47 20.20 9.04
CA GLY A 502 -9.73 20.89 7.77
C GLY A 502 -8.74 22.02 7.45
N ASP A 503 -7.80 22.28 8.32
CA ASP A 503 -6.72 23.30 8.27
C ASP A 503 -6.92 24.47 7.28
N ARG A 504 -7.53 25.53 7.75
CA ARG A 504 -7.78 26.77 7.01
C ARG A 504 -6.72 27.85 7.24
N SER A 505 -5.61 27.51 7.89
CA SER A 505 -4.51 28.47 8.10
C SER A 505 -4.05 29.02 6.75
N VAL A 506 -3.82 30.33 6.69
CA VAL A 506 -3.39 31.00 5.45
C VAL A 506 -1.89 30.81 5.30
N TYR A 507 -1.46 30.28 4.16
CA TYR A 507 -0.05 30.17 3.76
C TYR A 507 0.42 31.41 3.01
N GLU A 508 -0.36 31.86 2.01
CA GLU A 508 -0.13 33.10 1.24
C GLU A 508 -1.48 33.79 1.02
N GLY A 509 -1.50 35.13 1.01
CA GLY A 509 -2.70 35.93 0.86
C GLY A 509 -3.22 36.47 2.18
N ASP A 510 -4.49 36.91 2.23
CA ASP A 510 -5.12 37.47 3.43
C ASP A 510 -6.20 36.56 4.04
N GLY A 511 -6.71 35.61 3.27
CA GLY A 511 -7.81 34.74 3.71
C GLY A 511 -9.18 35.43 3.83
N GLU A 512 -9.31 36.67 3.43
CA GLU A 512 -10.46 37.52 3.66
C GLU A 512 -11.07 38.08 2.37
N SER A 513 -10.21 38.53 1.44
CA SER A 513 -10.62 39.27 0.26
C SER A 513 -10.63 38.42 -1.01
N THR A 514 -11.73 38.40 -1.73
CA THR A 514 -11.83 37.79 -3.06
C THR A 514 -10.96 38.49 -4.12
N ASN A 515 -10.39 39.67 -3.81
CA ASN A 515 -9.45 40.37 -4.68
C ASN A 515 -8.00 39.93 -4.47
N VAL A 516 -7.73 39.08 -3.50
CA VAL A 516 -6.40 38.58 -3.16
C VAL A 516 -6.36 37.06 -3.42
N GLN A 517 -5.32 36.61 -4.12
CA GLN A 517 -5.04 35.19 -4.21
C GLN A 517 -4.69 34.65 -2.82
N THR A 518 -5.42 33.67 -2.35
CA THR A 518 -5.17 33.04 -1.06
C THR A 518 -4.82 31.57 -1.25
N THR A 519 -3.77 31.08 -0.57
CA THR A 519 -3.44 29.66 -0.47
C THR A 519 -3.46 29.22 0.99
N TYR A 520 -3.91 27.98 1.24
CA TYR A 520 -4.10 27.46 2.60
C TYR A 520 -2.95 26.55 3.05
N GLY A 521 -2.94 26.18 4.32
CA GLY A 521 -1.84 25.47 4.98
C GLY A 521 -1.40 24.18 4.31
N ALA A 522 -2.33 23.37 3.79
CA ALA A 522 -2.01 22.16 3.03
C ALA A 522 -1.16 22.46 1.77
N PHE A 523 -1.40 23.59 1.10
CA PHE A 523 -0.60 24.03 -0.04
C PHE A 523 0.84 24.41 0.38
N GLY A 524 0.99 25.06 1.53
CA GLY A 524 2.31 25.37 2.10
C GLY A 524 3.10 24.11 2.44
N ARG A 525 2.44 23.11 3.05
CA ARG A 525 3.06 21.83 3.37
C ARG A 525 3.43 21.03 2.13
N PHE A 526 2.63 21.10 1.06
CA PHE A 526 3.02 20.58 -0.25
C PHE A 526 4.31 21.22 -0.78
N ARG A 527 4.42 22.54 -0.70
CA ARG A 527 5.62 23.27 -1.15
C ARG A 527 6.87 22.88 -0.37
N ASN A 528 6.72 22.66 0.94
CA ASN A 528 7.81 22.41 1.88
C ASN A 528 8.06 20.91 2.13
N ASN A 529 7.29 20.00 1.53
CA ASN A 529 7.32 18.55 1.78
C ASN A 529 7.23 18.22 3.28
N SER A 530 6.34 18.88 4.01
CA SER A 530 6.24 18.79 5.47
C SER A 530 4.81 18.45 5.93
N PRO A 531 4.22 17.29 5.55
CA PRO A 531 2.90 16.89 5.99
C PRO A 531 2.87 16.68 7.52
N VAL A 532 1.71 16.90 8.13
CA VAL A 532 1.50 16.75 9.58
C VAL A 532 0.16 16.07 9.87
N PHE A 533 0.09 15.29 10.97
CA PHE A 533 -1.17 14.81 11.49
C PHE A 533 -1.76 15.76 12.55
N LYS A 534 -0.92 16.62 13.16
CA LYS A 534 -1.37 17.62 14.12
C LYS A 534 -2.11 18.75 13.41
N CYS A 535 -3.27 19.13 13.93
CA CYS A 535 -4.07 20.21 13.38
C CYS A 535 -3.51 21.57 13.81
N PRO A 536 -3.09 22.45 12.90
CA PRO A 536 -2.46 23.72 13.26
C PRO A 536 -3.33 24.62 14.13
N ASN A 537 -4.64 24.62 13.89
CA ASN A 537 -5.63 25.37 14.67
C ASN A 537 -6.69 24.44 15.26
N ILE A 538 -6.39 23.84 16.41
CA ILE A 538 -7.28 22.87 17.07
C ILE A 538 -8.65 23.47 17.34
N SER A 539 -8.73 24.73 17.83
CA SER A 539 -9.98 25.34 18.27
C SER A 539 -10.98 25.62 17.14
N ALA A 540 -10.51 25.84 15.93
CA ALA A 540 -11.35 26.18 14.78
C ALA A 540 -11.39 25.08 13.71
N ASP A 541 -10.23 24.47 13.41
CA ASP A 541 -10.05 23.63 12.23
C ASP A 541 -10.04 22.13 12.51
N LEU A 542 -9.90 21.72 13.78
CA LEU A 542 -10.14 20.34 14.19
C LEU A 542 -11.64 20.14 14.40
N TYR A 543 -12.37 19.80 13.37
CA TYR A 543 -13.80 19.56 13.44
C TYR A 543 -14.12 18.39 14.36
N SER A 544 -14.91 18.61 15.38
CA SER A 544 -15.29 17.63 16.41
C SER A 544 -16.74 17.79 16.83
N ILE A 545 -17.31 16.76 17.45
CA ILE A 545 -18.66 16.82 18.00
C ILE A 545 -18.68 17.64 19.31
N LYS A 546 -19.87 18.07 19.73
CA LYS A 546 -20.10 18.91 20.90
C LYS A 546 -19.45 18.41 22.20
N ASN A 547 -19.42 17.09 22.39
CA ASN A 547 -18.92 16.47 23.63
C ASN A 547 -17.47 16.01 23.55
N ALA A 548 -16.77 16.28 22.44
CA ALA A 548 -15.35 15.94 22.32
C ALA A 548 -14.48 16.73 23.30
N THR A 549 -13.35 16.16 23.69
CA THR A 549 -12.40 16.79 24.62
C THR A 549 -11.72 18.01 24.03
N MET A 550 -11.45 17.97 22.71
CA MET A 550 -10.82 19.06 21.96
C MET A 550 -11.50 19.28 20.60
N GLY A 551 -11.11 20.33 19.91
CA GLY A 551 -11.62 20.70 18.60
C GLY A 551 -12.72 21.77 18.64
N SER A 552 -13.28 22.05 17.47
CA SER A 552 -14.26 23.14 17.24
C SER A 552 -15.64 22.87 17.83
N LYS A 553 -15.95 21.62 18.14
CA LYS A 553 -17.24 21.17 18.71
C LYS A 553 -18.46 21.53 17.85
N SER A 554 -18.25 21.61 16.54
CA SER A 554 -19.24 22.09 15.56
C SER A 554 -19.94 20.98 14.78
N LEU A 555 -19.44 19.73 14.85
CA LEU A 555 -20.05 18.62 14.13
C LEU A 555 -21.30 18.08 14.84
N ASP A 556 -22.31 17.71 14.05
CA ASP A 556 -23.49 16.98 14.52
C ASP A 556 -23.23 15.47 14.65
N TYR A 557 -22.37 14.92 13.78
CA TYR A 557 -21.99 13.50 13.74
C TYR A 557 -20.48 13.34 13.69
N PRO A 558 -19.91 12.25 14.28
CA PRO A 558 -18.48 11.99 14.29
C PRO A 558 -18.01 11.39 12.95
N VAL A 559 -18.17 12.15 11.89
CA VAL A 559 -17.82 11.77 10.50
C VAL A 559 -17.24 12.96 9.76
N GLY A 560 -16.22 12.72 8.94
CA GLY A 560 -15.57 13.72 8.11
C GLY A 560 -15.08 13.16 6.79
N LEU A 561 -14.08 13.81 6.20
CA LEU A 561 -13.35 13.34 5.04
C LEU A 561 -11.87 13.16 5.38
N ILE A 562 -11.14 12.50 4.51
CA ILE A 562 -9.68 12.37 4.63
C ILE A 562 -9.01 13.71 4.33
N SER A 563 -7.90 14.02 5.01
CA SER A 563 -7.14 15.24 4.74
C SER A 563 -6.07 15.02 3.65
N TYR A 564 -5.59 16.13 3.07
CA TYR A 564 -4.42 16.12 2.18
C TYR A 564 -3.22 15.42 2.83
N ASP A 565 -2.92 15.79 4.07
CA ASP A 565 -1.76 15.28 4.80
C ASP A 565 -1.84 13.77 5.03
N GLU A 566 -3.01 13.24 5.40
CA GLU A 566 -3.23 11.80 5.55
C GLU A 566 -2.95 11.04 4.26
N LEU A 567 -3.27 11.61 3.10
CA LEU A 567 -2.99 11.01 1.80
C LEU A 567 -1.49 11.06 1.43
N VAL A 568 -0.78 12.13 1.82
CA VAL A 568 0.68 12.22 1.65
C VAL A 568 1.39 11.18 2.53
N PHE A 569 0.96 11.01 3.77
CA PHE A 569 1.46 9.94 4.65
C PHE A 569 1.17 8.56 4.06
N ALA A 570 0.02 8.37 3.42
CA ALA A 570 -0.32 7.13 2.70
C ALA A 570 0.53 6.88 1.45
N GLY A 571 1.33 7.85 1.01
CA GLY A 571 2.25 7.73 -0.12
C GLY A 571 1.76 8.36 -1.42
N LEU A 572 0.63 9.08 -1.41
CA LEU A 572 0.21 9.87 -2.57
C LEU A 572 0.98 11.20 -2.63
N ASP A 573 1.16 11.72 -3.83
CA ASP A 573 1.84 13.00 -4.10
C ASP A 573 1.11 13.73 -5.22
N ARG A 574 1.28 15.06 -5.28
CA ARG A 574 0.79 15.87 -6.40
C ARG A 574 1.65 15.71 -7.65
N ARG A 575 2.92 15.39 -7.50
CA ARG A 575 3.92 15.38 -8.59
C ARG A 575 3.98 14.05 -9.34
N HIS A 576 3.53 12.96 -8.72
CA HIS A 576 3.68 11.61 -9.25
C HIS A 576 2.35 10.86 -9.26
N THR A 577 2.13 10.07 -10.30
CA THR A 577 1.04 9.09 -10.31
C THR A 577 1.44 7.87 -9.48
N ASN A 578 0.51 7.34 -8.70
CA ASN A 578 0.74 6.17 -7.88
C ASN A 578 -0.53 5.32 -7.74
N LYS A 579 -0.71 4.36 -8.64
CA LYS A 579 -1.85 3.42 -8.61
C LYS A 579 -1.63 2.25 -7.65
N LEU A 580 -0.44 2.11 -7.10
CA LEU A 580 -0.10 1.02 -6.20
C LEU A 580 -0.31 1.36 -4.72
N SER A 581 -0.39 2.65 -4.36
CA SER A 581 -0.73 3.06 -2.99
C SER A 581 -2.10 2.51 -2.58
N TRP A 582 -2.24 2.09 -1.33
CA TRP A 582 -3.52 1.63 -0.77
C TRP A 582 -4.63 2.70 -0.86
N ALA A 583 -4.26 3.98 -0.83
CA ALA A 583 -5.20 5.10 -0.91
C ALA A 583 -5.65 5.42 -2.35
N TYR A 584 -5.12 4.69 -3.35
CA TYR A 584 -5.53 4.85 -4.74
C TYR A 584 -7.01 4.55 -4.94
N SER A 585 -7.64 5.31 -5.81
CA SER A 585 -8.97 5.06 -6.34
C SER A 585 -8.97 5.31 -7.85
N SER A 586 -9.66 4.46 -8.60
CA SER A 586 -9.85 4.64 -10.06
C SER A 586 -10.71 5.86 -10.42
N VAL A 587 -11.28 6.53 -9.42
CA VAL A 587 -12.05 7.76 -9.54
C VAL A 587 -11.53 8.81 -8.55
N GLY A 588 -11.61 10.07 -8.93
CA GLY A 588 -11.23 11.16 -8.02
C GLY A 588 -12.22 11.32 -6.87
N TYR A 589 -11.72 11.67 -5.69
CA TYR A 589 -12.55 11.94 -4.51
C TYR A 589 -12.10 13.18 -3.74
N TRP A 590 -13.04 13.81 -3.04
CA TRP A 590 -12.82 14.99 -2.22
C TRP A 590 -11.96 14.67 -1.00
N THR A 591 -11.06 15.58 -0.65
CA THR A 591 -10.49 15.67 0.69
C THR A 591 -11.23 16.73 1.52
N MET A 592 -10.85 16.87 2.79
CA MET A 592 -11.34 17.94 3.67
C MET A 592 -10.49 19.22 3.60
N SER A 593 -9.34 19.18 2.94
CA SER A 593 -8.33 20.24 3.02
C SER A 593 -8.56 21.30 1.95
N PRO A 594 -8.81 22.58 2.31
CA PRO A 594 -8.81 23.70 1.37
C PRO A 594 -7.45 23.80 0.66
N ALA A 595 -7.46 24.14 -0.63
CA ALA A 595 -6.25 24.31 -1.42
C ALA A 595 -5.93 25.81 -1.59
N PHE A 596 -6.76 26.51 -2.32
CA PHE A 596 -6.58 27.94 -2.57
C PHE A 596 -7.89 28.60 -3.05
N TYR A 597 -7.92 29.93 -2.99
CA TYR A 597 -8.89 30.77 -3.70
C TYR A 597 -8.21 31.43 -4.90
N TYR A 598 -8.77 31.17 -6.10
CA TYR A 598 -8.25 31.74 -7.35
C TYR A 598 -9.00 33.02 -7.69
N LYS A 599 -8.36 34.18 -7.46
CA LYS A 599 -8.99 35.50 -7.62
C LYS A 599 -9.45 35.83 -9.05
N ASP A 600 -8.66 35.41 -10.06
CA ASP A 600 -8.96 35.76 -11.47
C ASP A 600 -10.12 34.91 -12.03
N GLY A 601 -10.35 33.73 -11.48
CA GLY A 601 -11.50 32.88 -11.78
C GLY A 601 -12.62 32.96 -10.74
N LEU A 602 -12.43 33.72 -9.66
CA LEU A 602 -13.36 33.82 -8.51
C LEU A 602 -13.81 32.44 -8.01
N ALA A 603 -12.85 31.55 -7.76
CA ALA A 603 -13.14 30.16 -7.45
C ALA A 603 -12.36 29.61 -6.27
N SER A 604 -13.08 29.04 -5.31
CA SER A 604 -12.53 28.24 -4.21
C SER A 604 -12.21 26.82 -4.65
N HIS A 605 -11.06 26.32 -4.20
CA HIS A 605 -10.55 25.01 -4.54
C HIS A 605 -10.23 24.20 -3.27
N VAL A 606 -10.46 22.89 -3.37
CA VAL A 606 -10.16 21.88 -2.35
C VAL A 606 -9.21 20.85 -2.94
N TRP A 607 -8.33 20.30 -2.13
CA TRP A 607 -7.51 19.18 -2.54
C TRP A 607 -8.38 17.96 -2.89
N VAL A 608 -8.07 17.32 -3.99
CA VAL A 608 -8.74 16.12 -4.47
C VAL A 608 -7.72 15.05 -4.84
N THR A 609 -8.16 13.80 -4.90
CA THR A 609 -7.41 12.77 -5.62
C THR A 609 -7.87 12.73 -7.07
N LEU A 610 -6.98 12.33 -7.96
CA LEU A 610 -7.30 12.05 -9.36
C LEU A 610 -7.28 10.55 -9.65
N PRO A 611 -7.94 10.10 -10.73
CA PRO A 611 -8.04 8.68 -11.11
C PRO A 611 -6.70 7.96 -11.35
N LEU A 612 -5.59 8.68 -11.36
CA LEU A 612 -4.25 8.12 -11.53
C LEU A 612 -3.48 7.95 -10.22
N GLY A 613 -4.14 8.15 -9.07
CA GLY A 613 -3.45 8.07 -7.78
C GLY A 613 -2.53 9.26 -7.53
N ARG A 614 -2.91 10.43 -8.00
CA ARG A 614 -2.24 11.71 -7.77
C ARG A 614 -3.14 12.64 -6.97
N LEU A 615 -2.54 13.45 -6.13
CA LEU A 615 -3.21 14.58 -5.49
C LEU A 615 -3.27 15.77 -6.45
N ASP A 616 -4.35 16.55 -6.38
CA ASP A 616 -4.50 17.78 -7.16
C ASP A 616 -5.14 18.88 -6.30
N ASP A 617 -4.64 20.10 -6.44
CA ASP A 617 -5.13 21.28 -5.75
C ASP A 617 -6.23 22.03 -6.54
N TRP A 618 -6.56 21.59 -7.76
CA TRP A 618 -7.51 22.24 -8.67
C TRP A 618 -8.94 21.73 -8.58
N GLY A 619 -9.33 21.06 -7.50
CA GLY A 619 -10.71 20.66 -7.28
C GLY A 619 -11.61 21.90 -7.05
N ILE A 620 -12.25 22.43 -8.07
CA ILE A 620 -13.22 23.54 -7.91
C ILE A 620 -14.40 23.01 -7.10
N VAL A 621 -14.79 23.71 -6.05
CA VAL A 621 -15.84 23.24 -5.12
C VAL A 621 -17.21 22.98 -5.77
N THR A 622 -17.45 23.50 -6.98
CA THR A 622 -18.64 23.23 -7.79
C THR A 622 -18.50 22.05 -8.74
N ASP A 623 -17.32 21.46 -8.86
CA ASP A 623 -17.11 20.22 -9.60
C ASP A 623 -17.65 19.03 -8.80
N SER A 624 -17.76 17.87 -9.46
CA SER A 624 -18.32 16.67 -8.84
C SER A 624 -17.27 15.56 -8.74
N TYR A 625 -16.93 15.18 -7.51
CA TYR A 625 -16.03 14.06 -7.18
C TYR A 625 -16.73 13.06 -6.26
N SER A 626 -16.14 11.90 -6.11
CA SER A 626 -16.59 10.89 -5.17
C SER A 626 -16.47 11.39 -3.73
N VAL A 627 -17.34 10.90 -2.86
CA VAL A 627 -17.34 11.19 -1.43
C VAL A 627 -17.10 9.89 -0.66
N ARG A 628 -15.99 9.85 0.07
CA ARG A 628 -15.57 8.73 0.89
C ARG A 628 -15.48 9.18 2.35
N PRO A 629 -16.53 8.93 3.16
CA PRO A 629 -16.52 9.30 4.57
C PRO A 629 -15.36 8.69 5.35
N VAL A 630 -14.93 9.41 6.38
CA VAL A 630 -13.98 8.94 7.37
C VAL A 630 -14.66 8.88 8.73
N ILE A 631 -14.52 7.76 9.43
CA ILE A 631 -14.95 7.57 10.82
C ILE A 631 -13.78 7.07 11.66
N ASN A 632 -13.93 7.14 12.98
CA ASN A 632 -12.99 6.51 13.90
C ASN A 632 -13.72 5.42 14.69
N LEU A 633 -13.21 4.18 14.70
CA LEU A 633 -13.69 3.14 15.61
C LEU A 633 -12.98 3.27 16.96
N LYS A 634 -13.65 2.90 18.05
CA LYS A 634 -13.06 2.87 19.38
C LYS A 634 -11.87 1.89 19.44
N ALA A 635 -10.93 2.15 20.32
CA ALA A 635 -9.74 1.32 20.51
C ALA A 635 -10.06 -0.11 20.96
N ASP A 636 -11.18 -0.31 21.65
CA ASP A 636 -11.61 -1.57 22.24
C ASP A 636 -12.57 -2.39 21.35
N VAL A 637 -12.79 -1.98 20.10
CA VAL A 637 -13.63 -2.79 19.20
C VAL A 637 -12.99 -4.15 18.94
N GLU A 638 -13.76 -5.21 19.14
CA GLU A 638 -13.31 -6.58 18.92
C GLU A 638 -13.47 -7.00 17.46
N ILE A 639 -12.60 -7.91 17.02
CA ILE A 639 -12.72 -8.59 15.73
C ILE A 639 -13.24 -10.01 15.92
N SER A 640 -14.03 -10.50 14.96
CA SER A 640 -14.43 -11.90 14.86
C SER A 640 -13.50 -12.74 14.00
N GLY A 641 -12.56 -12.12 13.27
CA GLY A 641 -11.58 -12.75 12.40
C GLY A 641 -11.05 -11.82 11.33
N GLY A 642 -10.34 -12.42 10.36
CA GLY A 642 -9.73 -11.75 9.23
C GLY A 642 -8.26 -11.39 9.48
N ILE A 643 -7.54 -11.20 8.37
CA ILE A 643 -6.12 -10.80 8.33
C ILE A 643 -5.93 -9.45 7.64
N GLY A 644 -7.01 -8.70 7.45
CA GLY A 644 -6.99 -7.37 6.85
C GLY A 644 -6.79 -7.33 5.34
N THR A 645 -6.72 -8.48 4.65
CA THR A 645 -6.59 -8.48 3.18
C THR A 645 -7.94 -8.21 2.51
N ILE A 646 -7.92 -7.89 1.22
CA ILE A 646 -9.14 -7.63 0.45
C ILE A 646 -10.10 -8.82 0.40
N ASN A 647 -9.56 -10.05 0.44
CA ASN A 647 -10.34 -11.30 0.42
C ASN A 647 -10.68 -11.81 1.82
N ASP A 648 -9.98 -11.34 2.85
CA ASP A 648 -10.16 -11.70 4.25
C ASP A 648 -9.97 -10.46 5.13
N PRO A 649 -10.88 -9.46 5.05
CA PRO A 649 -10.79 -8.23 5.84
C PRO A 649 -10.98 -8.51 7.32
N TYR A 650 -10.45 -7.65 8.19
CA TYR A 650 -10.85 -7.68 9.59
C TYR A 650 -12.35 -7.48 9.72
N VAL A 651 -13.04 -8.38 10.37
CA VAL A 651 -14.49 -8.31 10.58
C VAL A 651 -14.76 -7.82 12.00
N ILE A 652 -15.39 -6.66 12.12
CA ILE A 652 -15.77 -6.12 13.43
C ILE A 652 -16.90 -6.95 14.01
N LYS A 653 -16.71 -7.37 15.26
CA LYS A 653 -17.73 -8.09 16.01
C LYS A 653 -18.80 -7.10 16.48
N THR A 654 -19.93 -7.11 15.79
CA THR A 654 -21.13 -6.34 16.16
C THR A 654 -22.14 -7.29 16.80
N ASN A 655 -22.76 -6.85 17.91
CA ASN A 655 -23.76 -7.63 18.64
C ASN A 655 -25.07 -7.73 17.86
#